data_752b022d7bb733b09c52ed450f5ddc6b
#
_entry.id   752b022d7bb733b09c52ed450f5ddc6b
#
_cell.length_a   1.000
_cell.length_b   1.000
_cell.length_c   1.000
_cell.angle_alpha   90.00
_cell.angle_beta   90.00
_cell.angle_gamma   90.00
#
_symmetry.space_group_name_H-M   'P 1'
#
loop_
_entity.id
_entity.type
_entity.pdbx_description
1 polymer ?
#
loop_
_entity_poly.entity_id
_entity_poly.type
_entity_poly.pdbx_seq_one_letter_code
_entity_poly.pdbx_strand_id
1 'polypeptide(L)'
;MIAKQASRQPLKEKFVQIYEGFFKGVDPSVNNQNFWDELFLLKVNVNFIQQQFDNLSGEDLVRLKDTINSLFYHCVQALRSDHRIRVVNALQTLCALIQGVYRKSHGDYGFDIINLLIGFDMAETTMQELIELIRGFLEGDYSHSLKSLVLRFLLVLVTATENVSNNTLLEYVMMNCVFEAILQLLADKHSRAHCGYDAVLVLTILVSYRKYEAANPYIVKLSIVDNELALNGYGMVVSTALAEFNRQFVQEQAEPQAGLLSTVTNFVGTMFLADEATPMKDSGRSDDAVLLALYEAVHLNRNFITILTNSQTESCATATAPTSGAASPTEHSPHDLVPVDVNTMDQPPSNLLVTFLEFCSIVMQKTKVEANANTTKLGFIILTCITEDQYANSMMHDVNMVFKVQLHRMPMRHRKVTPLRDVHSRPLACALLDLMVEFIFSHMKKNLLIDLYQRCLGVIHRLLCYQKKCRVRLQYSWKELWTSLISLLKFLLSRESDFVKKHDIFQLASQVVNIFNLFITYGDTFLPSPGSYDELYYEVIRMHQVFDSMYSMALRYTTGDSQWKDSAAKLSNHLVNVRAIVNHFTPKIDSWSAANHMSALTEKQVLDVVRSNYDTLTLKLHDNLDQYEKYSEKPKESPFFTLMIRNVVSDFRQKLTRSGLGQENVLKEFSTIA
;
A
#
# COMPACT_ATOMS: atom_id res chain seq x y z
N MET A 1 17.16 -10.89 73.34
CA MET A 1 16.90 -11.89 72.34
C MET A 1 16.22 -11.16 71.16
N ILE A 2 16.98 -10.78 70.12
CA ILE A 2 16.46 -10.14 68.89
C ILE A 2 16.45 -11.23 67.84
N ALA A 3 15.24 -11.71 67.51
CA ALA A 3 15.04 -12.69 66.43
C ALA A 3 15.31 -12.01 65.12
N LYS A 4 16.36 -12.42 64.39
CA LYS A 4 16.59 -12.08 62.97
C LYS A 4 15.43 -12.62 62.16
N GLN A 5 14.56 -11.72 61.67
CA GLN A 5 13.66 -12.03 60.60
C GLN A 5 14.51 -12.30 59.35
N ALA A 6 14.69 -13.55 59.01
CA ALA A 6 15.19 -13.94 57.68
C ALA A 6 14.16 -13.52 56.64
N SER A 7 14.51 -12.52 55.83
CA SER A 7 13.73 -12.15 54.65
C SER A 7 13.64 -13.36 53.71
N ARG A 8 12.46 -13.97 53.64
CA ARG A 8 12.17 -15.00 52.63
C ARG A 8 12.30 -14.33 51.27
N GLN A 9 13.41 -14.58 50.57
CA GLN A 9 13.51 -14.24 49.15
C GLN A 9 12.38 -14.97 48.43
N PRO A 10 11.63 -14.31 47.53
CA PRO A 10 10.62 -14.97 46.72
C PRO A 10 11.29 -16.10 45.93
N LEU A 11 10.65 -17.28 45.93
CA LEU A 11 11.12 -18.43 45.16
C LEU A 11 11.18 -18.01 43.66
N LYS A 12 12.39 -18.09 43.08
CA LYS A 12 12.56 -17.84 41.63
C LYS A 12 11.85 -18.93 40.82
N GLU A 13 11.21 -18.55 39.73
CA GLU A 13 10.63 -19.51 38.80
C GLU A 13 11.70 -20.51 38.30
N LYS A 14 11.35 -21.79 38.15
CA LYS A 14 12.26 -22.85 37.64
C LYS A 14 12.87 -22.46 36.29
N PHE A 15 12.09 -21.84 35.42
CA PHE A 15 12.53 -21.30 34.13
C PHE A 15 13.70 -20.30 34.28
N VAL A 16 13.52 -19.32 35.18
CA VAL A 16 14.53 -18.27 35.44
C VAL A 16 15.84 -18.89 35.96
N GLN A 17 15.75 -19.87 36.86
CA GLN A 17 16.94 -20.52 37.41
C GLN A 17 17.74 -21.28 36.36
N ILE A 18 17.04 -21.97 35.44
CA ILE A 18 17.67 -22.70 34.35
C ILE A 18 18.37 -21.73 33.37
N TYR A 19 17.69 -20.67 32.96
CA TYR A 19 18.28 -19.71 32.02
C TYR A 19 19.39 -18.86 32.64
N GLU A 20 19.34 -18.55 33.93
CA GLU A 20 20.49 -17.97 34.65
C GLU A 20 21.74 -18.89 34.57
N GLY A 21 21.54 -20.21 34.61
CA GLY A 21 22.61 -21.17 34.39
C GLY A 21 23.16 -21.14 32.95
N PHE A 22 22.28 -21.16 31.96
CA PHE A 22 22.68 -21.05 30.54
C PHE A 22 23.52 -19.80 30.29
N PHE A 23 23.06 -18.64 30.74
CA PHE A 23 23.79 -17.38 30.52
C PHE A 23 25.07 -17.25 31.36
N LYS A 24 25.34 -18.17 32.29
CA LYS A 24 26.63 -18.32 33.01
C LYS A 24 27.52 -19.38 32.36
N GLY A 25 27.08 -20.03 31.25
CA GLY A 25 27.82 -21.07 30.57
C GLY A 25 27.75 -22.46 31.26
N VAL A 26 26.76 -22.65 32.14
CA VAL A 26 26.51 -23.96 32.74
C VAL A 26 25.56 -24.75 31.83
N ASP A 27 25.94 -25.96 31.48
CA ASP A 27 25.08 -26.89 30.74
C ASP A 27 24.22 -27.69 31.74
N PRO A 28 22.93 -27.40 31.87
CA PRO A 28 22.06 -28.09 32.83
C PRO A 28 21.64 -29.48 32.37
N SER A 29 21.92 -29.87 31.10
CA SER A 29 21.57 -31.18 30.55
C SER A 29 22.49 -32.31 31.04
N VAL A 30 23.69 -31.99 31.55
CA VAL A 30 24.72 -32.99 31.95
C VAL A 30 24.19 -33.98 32.98
N ASN A 31 23.30 -33.61 33.87
CA ASN A 31 22.77 -34.42 34.95
C ASN A 31 21.35 -34.97 34.72
N ASN A 32 20.70 -34.65 33.58
CA ASN A 32 19.34 -35.10 33.27
C ASN A 32 19.18 -35.40 31.78
N GLN A 33 19.07 -36.68 31.44
CA GLN A 33 18.90 -37.13 30.09
C GLN A 33 17.61 -36.62 29.41
N ASN A 34 16.56 -36.33 30.20
CA ASN A 34 15.27 -35.82 29.73
C ASN A 34 15.17 -34.28 29.83
N PHE A 35 16.29 -33.61 30.09
CA PHE A 35 16.32 -32.17 30.38
C PHE A 35 15.62 -31.35 29.27
N TRP A 36 15.94 -31.60 28.03
CA TRP A 36 15.39 -30.86 26.90
C TRP A 36 13.89 -31.06 26.71
N ASP A 37 13.40 -32.26 26.95
CA ASP A 37 11.97 -32.58 26.92
C ASP A 37 11.18 -31.88 28.03
N GLU A 38 11.78 -31.77 29.20
CA GLU A 38 11.17 -31.07 30.34
C GLU A 38 11.25 -29.55 30.19
N LEU A 39 12.33 -29.02 29.62
CA LEU A 39 12.54 -27.58 29.45
C LEU A 39 11.40 -26.96 28.62
N PHE A 40 11.06 -27.58 27.47
CA PHE A 40 10.03 -27.06 26.58
C PHE A 40 8.59 -27.26 27.09
N LEU A 41 8.39 -27.91 28.24
CA LEU A 41 7.12 -27.90 28.94
C LEU A 41 6.96 -26.69 29.88
N LEU A 42 8.04 -26.00 30.18
CA LEU A 42 8.00 -24.80 31.03
C LEU A 42 7.57 -23.59 30.21
N LYS A 43 6.69 -22.75 30.78
CA LYS A 43 6.26 -21.47 30.19
C LYS A 43 7.48 -20.58 29.97
N VAL A 44 7.65 -20.11 28.73
CA VAL A 44 8.78 -19.24 28.35
C VAL A 44 8.56 -17.83 28.89
N ASN A 45 9.57 -17.30 29.58
CA ASN A 45 9.63 -15.91 29.98
C ASN A 45 10.53 -15.13 29.00
N VAL A 46 9.92 -14.69 27.87
CA VAL A 46 10.61 -13.99 26.79
C VAL A 46 11.30 -12.71 27.30
N ASN A 47 10.62 -11.96 28.18
CA ASN A 47 11.19 -10.73 28.74
C ASN A 47 12.47 -11.00 29.55
N PHE A 48 12.49 -12.09 30.29
CA PHE A 48 13.69 -12.47 31.02
C PHE A 48 14.85 -12.83 30.11
N ILE A 49 14.60 -13.64 29.04
CA ILE A 49 15.64 -13.98 28.05
C ILE A 49 16.17 -12.70 27.39
N GLN A 50 15.29 -11.80 26.99
CA GLN A 50 15.68 -10.52 26.37
C GLN A 50 16.54 -9.67 27.31
N GLN A 51 16.16 -9.55 28.60
CA GLN A 51 16.97 -8.83 29.57
C GLN A 51 18.35 -9.46 29.79
N GLN A 52 18.45 -10.80 29.76
CA GLN A 52 19.74 -11.46 29.83
C GLN A 52 20.63 -11.10 28.64
N PHE A 53 20.08 -11.15 27.41
CA PHE A 53 20.83 -10.70 26.23
C PHE A 53 21.22 -9.23 26.34
N ASP A 54 20.35 -8.35 26.83
CA ASP A 54 20.65 -6.92 26.97
C ASP A 54 21.81 -6.66 27.96
N ASN A 55 22.01 -7.53 28.94
CA ASN A 55 23.07 -7.43 29.93
C ASN A 55 24.43 -8.04 29.48
N LEU A 56 24.46 -8.85 28.41
CA LEU A 56 25.69 -9.45 27.91
C LEU A 56 26.58 -8.42 27.21
N SER A 57 27.89 -8.56 27.36
CA SER A 57 28.86 -7.91 26.46
C SER A 57 29.02 -8.71 25.15
N GLY A 58 29.66 -8.12 24.13
CA GLY A 58 29.97 -8.85 22.90
C GLY A 58 30.90 -10.05 23.14
N GLU A 59 31.88 -9.94 24.06
CA GLU A 59 32.78 -11.02 24.45
C GLU A 59 32.04 -12.15 25.17
N ASP A 60 31.08 -11.82 26.04
CA ASP A 60 30.25 -12.80 26.73
C ASP A 60 29.37 -13.57 25.71
N LEU A 61 28.83 -12.88 24.69
CA LEU A 61 28.04 -13.51 23.65
C LEU A 61 28.86 -14.54 22.87
N VAL A 62 30.10 -14.21 22.50
CA VAL A 62 31.02 -15.16 21.82
C VAL A 62 31.35 -16.34 22.72
N ARG A 63 31.56 -16.12 24.03
CA ARG A 63 31.82 -17.19 25.00
C ARG A 63 30.63 -18.15 25.14
N LEU A 64 29.41 -17.64 25.02
CA LEU A 64 28.16 -18.42 25.14
C LEU A 64 27.72 -19.08 23.82
N LYS A 65 28.50 -18.95 22.76
CA LYS A 65 28.19 -19.45 21.43
C LYS A 65 27.71 -20.91 21.45
N ASP A 66 28.49 -21.81 22.03
CA ASP A 66 28.17 -23.26 22.01
C ASP A 66 26.87 -23.57 22.78
N THR A 67 26.61 -22.83 23.85
CA THR A 67 25.37 -22.95 24.64
C THR A 67 24.16 -22.44 23.82
N ILE A 68 24.31 -21.32 23.10
CA ILE A 68 23.28 -20.77 22.24
C ILE A 68 23.00 -21.70 21.06
N ASN A 69 24.05 -22.24 20.43
CA ASN A 69 23.94 -23.20 19.32
C ASN A 69 23.21 -24.48 19.76
N SER A 70 23.56 -25.03 20.94
CA SER A 70 22.90 -26.20 21.52
C SER A 70 21.42 -25.93 21.79
N LEU A 71 21.09 -24.77 22.39
CA LEU A 71 19.70 -24.39 22.67
C LEU A 71 18.90 -24.21 21.36
N PHE A 72 19.48 -23.55 20.36
CA PHE A 72 18.84 -23.38 19.05
C PHE A 72 18.55 -24.74 18.38
N TYR A 73 19.52 -25.63 18.36
CA TYR A 73 19.37 -26.99 17.82
C TYR A 73 18.24 -27.75 18.52
N HIS A 74 18.24 -27.78 19.85
CA HIS A 74 17.20 -28.48 20.61
C HIS A 74 15.82 -27.87 20.47
N CYS A 75 15.71 -26.54 20.26
CA CYS A 75 14.45 -25.91 19.87
C CYS A 75 13.94 -26.46 18.54
N VAL A 76 14.81 -26.60 17.52
CA VAL A 76 14.42 -27.17 16.22
C VAL A 76 13.98 -28.62 16.38
N GLN A 77 14.70 -29.42 17.18
CA GLN A 77 14.30 -30.81 17.46
C GLN A 77 12.95 -30.90 18.18
N ALA A 78 12.66 -29.97 19.11
CA ALA A 78 11.39 -29.93 19.82
C ALA A 78 10.19 -29.62 18.93
N LEU A 79 10.40 -28.97 17.76
CA LEU A 79 9.34 -28.74 16.77
C LEU A 79 8.84 -30.05 16.11
N ARG A 80 9.59 -31.14 16.17
CA ARG A 80 9.17 -32.46 15.68
C ARG A 80 8.20 -33.18 16.65
N SER A 81 8.05 -32.63 17.85
CA SER A 81 7.20 -33.26 18.87
C SER A 81 5.73 -33.13 18.54
N ASP A 82 4.95 -34.18 18.78
CA ASP A 82 3.49 -34.14 18.72
C ASP A 82 2.89 -33.31 19.87
N HIS A 83 3.71 -33.00 20.90
CA HIS A 83 3.28 -32.25 22.06
C HIS A 83 3.28 -30.74 21.79
N ARG A 84 2.13 -30.19 21.53
CA ARG A 84 1.91 -28.80 21.07
C ARG A 84 2.52 -27.72 21.98
N ILE A 85 2.51 -27.95 23.32
CA ILE A 85 3.13 -27.00 24.28
C ILE A 85 4.64 -26.92 24.03
N ARG A 86 5.31 -28.03 23.73
CA ARG A 86 6.74 -28.02 23.38
C ARG A 86 7.00 -27.23 22.12
N VAL A 87 6.16 -27.42 21.10
CA VAL A 87 6.27 -26.67 19.83
C VAL A 87 6.12 -25.17 20.07
N VAL A 88 5.09 -24.75 20.82
CA VAL A 88 4.85 -23.32 21.12
C VAL A 88 6.03 -22.73 21.89
N ASN A 89 6.51 -23.40 22.93
CA ASN A 89 7.61 -22.91 23.76
C ASN A 89 8.95 -22.90 22.98
N ALA A 90 9.18 -23.87 22.11
CA ALA A 90 10.34 -23.88 21.22
C ALA A 90 10.33 -22.70 20.24
N LEU A 91 9.20 -22.41 19.58
CA LEU A 91 9.05 -21.24 18.69
C LEU A 91 9.29 -19.93 19.44
N GLN A 92 8.78 -19.78 20.66
CA GLN A 92 9.01 -18.59 21.49
C GLN A 92 10.48 -18.42 21.86
N THR A 93 11.14 -19.54 22.23
CA THR A 93 12.55 -19.50 22.56
C THR A 93 13.40 -19.13 21.33
N LEU A 94 13.12 -19.72 20.17
CA LEU A 94 13.78 -19.33 18.90
C LEU A 94 13.60 -17.85 18.58
N CYS A 95 12.40 -17.30 18.74
CA CYS A 95 12.18 -15.87 18.56
C CYS A 95 13.04 -15.02 19.50
N ALA A 96 13.09 -15.39 20.78
CA ALA A 96 13.87 -14.65 21.76
C ALA A 96 15.39 -14.73 21.47
N LEU A 97 15.88 -15.88 21.04
CA LEU A 97 17.29 -16.06 20.66
C LEU A 97 17.64 -15.20 19.42
N ILE A 98 16.86 -15.31 18.33
CA ILE A 98 17.10 -14.54 17.11
C ILE A 98 17.10 -13.05 17.43
N GLN A 99 16.06 -12.55 18.10
CA GLN A 99 15.97 -11.12 18.44
C GLN A 99 17.10 -10.68 19.38
N GLY A 100 17.47 -11.51 20.37
CA GLY A 100 18.53 -11.21 21.31
C GLY A 100 19.90 -11.07 20.65
N VAL A 101 20.26 -12.03 19.79
CA VAL A 101 21.56 -12.03 19.08
C VAL A 101 21.62 -10.85 18.09
N TYR A 102 20.59 -10.65 17.25
CA TYR A 102 20.59 -9.54 16.29
C TYR A 102 20.58 -8.16 16.94
N ARG A 103 19.99 -8.00 18.13
CA ARG A 103 20.02 -6.73 18.86
C ARG A 103 21.42 -6.37 19.36
N LYS A 104 22.23 -7.38 19.70
CA LYS A 104 23.59 -7.19 20.23
C LYS A 104 24.66 -7.04 19.18
N SER A 105 24.50 -7.61 18.00
CA SER A 105 25.47 -7.46 16.92
C SER A 105 25.34 -6.09 16.28
N HIS A 106 26.18 -5.15 16.71
CA HIS A 106 26.21 -3.79 16.20
C HIS A 106 26.97 -3.76 14.86
N GLY A 107 26.24 -3.74 13.75
CA GLY A 107 26.73 -3.25 12.46
C GLY A 107 27.24 -4.27 11.45
N ASP A 108 27.76 -5.40 11.81
CA ASP A 108 28.18 -6.46 10.89
C ASP A 108 27.25 -7.67 11.01
N TYR A 109 26.24 -7.70 10.16
CA TYR A 109 25.20 -8.73 10.17
C TYR A 109 25.57 -9.95 9.30
N GLY A 110 26.86 -10.18 9.07
CA GLY A 110 27.34 -11.23 8.20
C GLY A 110 27.42 -12.60 8.88
N PHE A 111 28.48 -13.25 8.56
CA PHE A 111 28.80 -14.62 8.91
C PHE A 111 28.79 -14.91 10.42
N ASP A 112 29.13 -13.91 11.23
CA ASP A 112 29.24 -14.10 12.69
C ASP A 112 27.91 -14.42 13.36
N ILE A 113 26.79 -13.87 12.89
CA ILE A 113 25.45 -14.13 13.46
C ILE A 113 25.05 -15.60 13.26
N ILE A 114 25.28 -16.17 12.11
CA ILE A 114 25.00 -17.56 11.82
C ILE A 114 25.84 -18.46 12.75
N ASN A 115 27.11 -18.08 12.93
CA ASN A 115 28.01 -18.80 13.83
C ASN A 115 27.55 -18.72 15.30
N LEU A 116 27.08 -17.55 15.73
CA LEU A 116 26.59 -17.36 17.11
C LEU A 116 25.26 -18.07 17.38
N LEU A 117 24.34 -18.11 16.40
CA LEU A 117 23.04 -18.75 16.58
C LEU A 117 23.09 -20.27 16.42
N ILE A 118 23.80 -20.78 15.41
CA ILE A 118 23.65 -22.16 14.95
C ILE A 118 25.00 -22.90 14.87
N GLY A 119 26.10 -22.16 14.63
CA GLY A 119 27.41 -22.72 14.28
C GLY A 119 27.51 -23.02 12.77
N PHE A 120 28.68 -22.76 12.19
CA PHE A 120 28.88 -22.91 10.74
C PHE A 120 28.64 -24.33 10.24
N ASP A 121 29.15 -25.31 10.97
CA ASP A 121 29.11 -26.74 10.53
C ASP A 121 27.67 -27.27 10.50
N MET A 122 26.77 -26.73 11.29
CA MET A 122 25.38 -27.18 11.44
C MET A 122 24.36 -26.27 10.76
N ALA A 123 24.79 -25.09 10.28
CA ALA A 123 23.87 -24.04 9.84
C ALA A 123 22.96 -24.47 8.69
N GLU A 124 23.52 -25.08 7.65
CA GLU A 124 22.75 -25.52 6.48
C GLU A 124 21.72 -26.57 6.83
N THR A 125 22.14 -27.63 7.52
CA THR A 125 21.25 -28.74 7.89
C THR A 125 20.18 -28.34 8.87
N THR A 126 20.52 -27.53 9.89
CA THR A 126 19.57 -27.08 10.91
C THR A 126 18.56 -26.10 10.34
N MET A 127 18.98 -25.16 9.46
CA MET A 127 18.07 -24.22 8.82
C MET A 127 17.18 -24.89 7.79
N GLN A 128 17.70 -25.84 7.01
CA GLN A 128 16.88 -26.63 6.11
C GLN A 128 15.79 -27.36 6.88
N GLU A 129 16.15 -28.06 7.96
CA GLU A 129 15.21 -28.75 8.82
C GLU A 129 14.16 -27.81 9.41
N LEU A 130 14.56 -26.64 9.92
CA LEU A 130 13.66 -25.63 10.48
C LEU A 130 12.63 -25.18 9.44
N ILE A 131 13.08 -24.89 8.21
CA ILE A 131 12.19 -24.39 7.15
C ILE A 131 11.26 -25.50 6.65
N GLU A 132 11.73 -26.76 6.58
CA GLU A 132 10.88 -27.91 6.25
C GLU A 132 9.78 -28.11 7.32
N LEU A 133 10.10 -27.98 8.60
CA LEU A 133 9.14 -28.05 9.69
C LEU A 133 8.12 -26.90 9.61
N ILE A 134 8.58 -25.67 9.38
CA ILE A 134 7.70 -24.51 9.15
C ILE A 134 6.72 -24.81 8.01
N ARG A 135 7.23 -25.29 6.86
CA ARG A 135 6.38 -25.66 5.72
C ARG A 135 5.37 -26.75 6.11
N GLY A 136 5.82 -27.79 6.81
CA GLY A 136 4.93 -28.85 7.29
C GLY A 136 3.81 -28.36 8.19
N PHE A 137 4.07 -27.39 9.07
CA PHE A 137 3.03 -26.76 9.89
C PHE A 137 2.04 -25.94 9.07
N LEU A 138 2.49 -25.21 8.05
CA LEU A 138 1.63 -24.37 7.23
C LEU A 138 0.74 -25.19 6.27
N GLU A 139 1.29 -26.27 5.68
CA GLU A 139 0.60 -27.14 4.74
C GLU A 139 -0.29 -28.21 5.45
N GLY A 140 0.11 -28.65 6.64
CA GLY A 140 -0.56 -29.72 7.39
C GLY A 140 -1.91 -29.30 7.98
N ASP A 141 -2.63 -30.30 8.50
CA ASP A 141 -3.92 -30.12 9.19
C ASP A 141 -3.69 -29.72 10.65
N TYR A 142 -3.27 -28.48 10.86
CA TYR A 142 -3.07 -27.86 12.16
C TYR A 142 -4.07 -26.71 12.39
N SER A 143 -4.28 -26.37 13.67
CA SER A 143 -5.16 -25.24 14.03
C SER A 143 -4.68 -23.91 13.43
N HIS A 144 -5.61 -23.04 13.09
CA HIS A 144 -5.28 -21.73 12.53
C HIS A 144 -4.42 -20.88 13.48
N SER A 145 -4.62 -21.04 14.79
CA SER A 145 -3.78 -20.35 15.78
C SER A 145 -2.32 -20.81 15.75
N LEU A 146 -2.07 -22.11 15.54
CA LEU A 146 -0.71 -22.62 15.40
C LEU A 146 -0.08 -22.14 14.07
N LYS A 147 -0.82 -22.19 12.96
CA LYS A 147 -0.37 -21.66 11.69
C LYS A 147 -0.03 -20.17 11.77
N SER A 148 -0.86 -19.38 12.46
CA SER A 148 -0.59 -17.96 12.70
C SER A 148 0.67 -17.73 13.54
N LEU A 149 0.88 -18.55 14.59
CA LEU A 149 2.11 -18.48 15.40
C LEU A 149 3.36 -18.81 14.58
N VAL A 150 3.29 -19.83 13.71
CA VAL A 150 4.40 -20.20 12.81
C VAL A 150 4.70 -19.10 11.79
N LEU A 151 3.66 -18.47 11.20
CA LEU A 151 3.85 -17.32 10.31
C LEU A 151 4.50 -16.12 11.03
N ARG A 152 4.08 -15.85 12.26
CA ARG A 152 4.70 -14.78 13.08
C ARG A 152 6.13 -15.10 13.46
N PHE A 153 6.45 -16.36 13.71
CA PHE A 153 7.85 -16.79 13.86
C PHE A 153 8.64 -16.55 12.56
N LEU A 154 8.08 -16.91 11.40
CA LEU A 154 8.69 -16.64 10.11
C LEU A 154 8.88 -15.13 9.88
N LEU A 155 7.91 -14.29 10.28
CA LEU A 155 8.04 -12.84 10.25
C LEU A 155 9.18 -12.34 11.15
N VAL A 156 9.36 -12.91 12.33
CA VAL A 156 10.51 -12.58 13.20
C VAL A 156 11.83 -12.90 12.49
N LEU A 157 11.90 -14.05 11.84
CA LEU A 157 13.07 -14.49 11.11
C LEU A 157 13.39 -13.55 9.92
N VAL A 158 12.39 -13.18 9.13
CA VAL A 158 12.59 -12.34 7.93
C VAL A 158 12.79 -10.85 8.28
N THR A 159 12.34 -10.41 9.46
CA THR A 159 12.51 -9.03 9.95
C THR A 159 13.60 -8.88 11.01
N ALA A 160 14.50 -9.82 11.13
CA ALA A 160 15.56 -9.80 12.15
C ALA A 160 16.47 -8.56 12.03
N THR A 161 16.65 -8.02 10.83
CA THR A 161 17.38 -6.77 10.54
C THR A 161 16.44 -5.70 9.99
N GLU A 162 16.81 -4.42 10.14
CA GLU A 162 16.06 -3.30 9.52
C GLU A 162 16.19 -3.30 8.00
N ASN A 163 17.39 -3.60 7.50
CA ASN A 163 17.60 -3.78 6.07
C ASN A 163 17.49 -5.27 5.73
N VAL A 164 16.40 -5.65 5.10
CA VAL A 164 16.10 -7.02 4.72
C VAL A 164 17.26 -7.65 3.92
N SER A 165 17.92 -6.89 3.03
CA SER A 165 19.05 -7.39 2.22
C SER A 165 20.28 -7.80 3.04
N ASN A 166 20.41 -7.33 4.28
CA ASN A 166 21.51 -7.69 5.18
C ASN A 166 21.16 -8.90 6.08
N ASN A 167 19.97 -9.46 5.97
CA ASN A 167 19.55 -10.58 6.78
C ASN A 167 20.06 -11.91 6.21
N THR A 168 21.12 -12.43 6.78
CA THR A 168 21.77 -13.68 6.32
C THR A 168 20.91 -14.94 6.54
N LEU A 169 19.99 -14.94 7.51
CA LEU A 169 19.04 -16.06 7.69
C LEU A 169 18.11 -16.23 6.48
N LEU A 170 17.84 -15.13 5.74
CA LEU A 170 17.02 -15.20 4.54
C LEU A 170 17.65 -15.98 3.39
N GLU A 171 18.97 -16.14 3.33
CA GLU A 171 19.62 -16.98 2.32
C GLU A 171 19.10 -18.43 2.40
N TYR A 172 18.91 -18.96 3.60
CA TYR A 172 18.34 -20.29 3.81
C TYR A 172 16.86 -20.37 3.41
N VAL A 173 16.07 -19.30 3.62
CA VAL A 173 14.67 -19.22 3.19
C VAL A 173 14.57 -19.12 1.66
N MET A 174 15.55 -18.50 1.00
CA MET A 174 15.62 -18.47 -0.47
C MET A 174 15.91 -19.85 -1.05
N MET A 175 16.79 -20.62 -0.41
CA MET A 175 17.12 -21.99 -0.83
C MET A 175 15.98 -22.98 -0.56
N ASN A 176 15.31 -22.86 0.59
CA ASN A 176 14.24 -23.74 1.04
C ASN A 176 12.89 -22.99 1.00
N CYS A 177 12.26 -22.98 -0.17
CA CYS A 177 11.16 -22.07 -0.47
C CYS A 177 9.85 -22.47 0.24
N VAL A 178 9.22 -21.52 0.93
CA VAL A 178 7.90 -21.65 1.59
C VAL A 178 6.76 -21.04 0.75
N PHE A 179 7.02 -20.69 -0.50
CA PHE A 179 6.08 -19.98 -1.38
C PHE A 179 4.77 -20.73 -1.57
N GLU A 180 4.82 -22.02 -1.85
CA GLU A 180 3.62 -22.85 -2.10
C GLU A 180 2.76 -22.98 -0.86
N ALA A 181 3.37 -23.14 0.32
CA ALA A 181 2.66 -23.15 1.60
C ALA A 181 1.90 -21.83 1.85
N ILE A 182 2.53 -20.69 1.53
CA ILE A 182 1.88 -19.37 1.63
C ILE A 182 0.71 -19.27 0.66
N LEU A 183 0.86 -19.72 -0.59
CA LEU A 183 -0.23 -19.71 -1.57
C LEU A 183 -1.40 -20.59 -1.14
N GLN A 184 -1.14 -21.75 -0.55
CA GLN A 184 -2.18 -22.64 -0.04
C GLN A 184 -3.00 -21.97 1.09
N LEU A 185 -2.33 -21.25 2.02
CA LEU A 185 -3.01 -20.49 3.06
C LEU A 185 -3.91 -19.37 2.48
N LEU A 186 -3.47 -18.73 1.39
CA LEU A 186 -4.25 -17.68 0.72
C LEU A 186 -5.42 -18.25 -0.07
N ALA A 187 -5.26 -19.44 -0.66
CA ALA A 187 -6.33 -20.11 -1.40
C ALA A 187 -7.46 -20.59 -0.49
N ASP A 188 -7.12 -21.10 0.72
CA ASP A 188 -8.14 -21.57 1.67
C ASP A 188 -8.81 -20.42 2.43
N LYS A 189 -10.15 -20.36 2.37
CA LYS A 189 -10.95 -19.28 2.98
C LYS A 189 -10.76 -19.17 4.49
N HIS A 190 -10.72 -20.30 5.19
CA HIS A 190 -10.61 -20.32 6.65
C HIS A 190 -9.21 -19.92 7.12
N SER A 191 -8.18 -20.49 6.52
CA SER A 191 -6.78 -20.11 6.80
C SER A 191 -6.52 -18.64 6.47
N ARG A 192 -7.04 -18.16 5.35
CA ARG A 192 -6.91 -16.75 4.92
C ARG A 192 -7.50 -15.77 5.93
N ALA A 193 -8.68 -16.08 6.51
CA ALA A 193 -9.32 -15.22 7.50
C ALA A 193 -8.45 -14.99 8.75
N HIS A 194 -7.63 -15.97 9.14
CA HIS A 194 -6.77 -15.91 10.33
C HIS A 194 -5.32 -15.54 10.04
N CYS A 195 -4.80 -15.99 8.91
CA CYS A 195 -3.38 -15.95 8.58
C CYS A 195 -3.06 -15.08 7.35
N GLY A 196 -4.08 -14.65 6.59
CA GLY A 196 -3.89 -14.04 5.26
C GLY A 196 -3.03 -12.78 5.30
N TYR A 197 -3.23 -11.90 6.28
CA TYR A 197 -2.42 -10.68 6.40
C TYR A 197 -0.94 -11.00 6.66
N ASP A 198 -0.65 -11.88 7.61
CA ASP A 198 0.73 -12.27 7.93
C ASP A 198 1.38 -13.01 6.75
N ALA A 199 0.62 -13.82 6.01
CA ALA A 199 1.08 -14.53 4.81
C ALA A 199 1.47 -13.56 3.68
N VAL A 200 0.62 -12.55 3.40
CA VAL A 200 0.92 -11.50 2.41
C VAL A 200 2.13 -10.67 2.83
N LEU A 201 2.24 -10.32 4.12
CA LEU A 201 3.37 -9.57 4.65
C LEU A 201 4.69 -10.34 4.50
N VAL A 202 4.72 -11.63 4.87
CA VAL A 202 5.90 -12.50 4.67
C VAL A 202 6.31 -12.49 3.20
N LEU A 203 5.35 -12.72 2.29
CA LEU A 203 5.64 -12.78 0.86
C LEU A 203 6.21 -11.46 0.33
N THR A 204 5.66 -10.33 0.77
CA THR A 204 6.13 -8.98 0.39
C THR A 204 7.57 -8.75 0.82
N ILE A 205 7.94 -9.17 2.03
CA ILE A 205 9.30 -9.04 2.55
C ILE A 205 10.26 -9.96 1.77
N LEU A 206 9.86 -11.21 1.50
CA LEU A 206 10.68 -12.18 0.77
C LEU A 206 10.91 -11.74 -0.68
N VAL A 207 9.92 -11.19 -1.36
CA VAL A 207 10.06 -10.61 -2.70
C VAL A 207 11.06 -9.44 -2.70
N SER A 208 11.13 -8.69 -1.60
CA SER A 208 12.01 -7.52 -1.48
C SER A 208 13.45 -7.86 -1.11
N TYR A 209 13.75 -9.11 -0.74
CA TYR A 209 15.11 -9.53 -0.36
C TYR A 209 16.05 -9.48 -1.56
N ARG A 210 17.11 -8.68 -1.46
CA ARG A 210 18.14 -8.47 -2.51
C ARG A 210 17.56 -8.33 -3.92
N LYS A 211 16.40 -7.69 -4.03
CA LYS A 211 15.58 -7.56 -5.26
C LYS A 211 16.37 -7.01 -6.45
N TYR A 212 17.38 -6.18 -6.18
CA TYR A 212 18.18 -5.51 -7.20
C TYR A 212 19.57 -6.12 -7.41
N GLU A 213 19.99 -7.05 -6.57
CA GLU A 213 21.37 -7.56 -6.51
C GLU A 213 21.48 -8.98 -7.04
N ALA A 214 20.50 -9.83 -6.76
CA ALA A 214 20.52 -11.25 -7.08
C ALA A 214 19.18 -11.77 -7.63
N ALA A 215 19.18 -12.95 -8.23
CA ALA A 215 17.97 -13.65 -8.63
C ALA A 215 17.18 -14.06 -7.37
N ASN A 216 15.96 -13.53 -7.24
CA ASN A 216 15.07 -13.84 -6.14
C ASN A 216 14.00 -14.87 -6.60
N PRO A 217 13.97 -16.09 -6.03
CA PRO A 217 13.02 -17.13 -6.45
C PRO A 217 11.56 -16.77 -6.19
N TYR A 218 11.29 -15.93 -5.18
CA TYR A 218 9.93 -15.47 -4.88
C TYR A 218 9.40 -14.49 -5.92
N ILE A 219 10.25 -13.64 -6.50
CA ILE A 219 9.90 -12.78 -7.64
C ILE A 219 9.49 -13.62 -8.83
N VAL A 220 10.33 -14.63 -9.17
CA VAL A 220 10.08 -15.52 -10.30
C VAL A 220 8.77 -16.27 -10.11
N LYS A 221 8.58 -16.90 -8.94
CA LYS A 221 7.36 -17.66 -8.63
C LYS A 221 6.11 -16.76 -8.63
N LEU A 222 6.17 -15.56 -8.02
CA LEU A 222 5.05 -14.64 -8.01
C LEU A 222 4.69 -14.18 -9.43
N SER A 223 5.68 -13.98 -10.30
CA SER A 223 5.44 -13.52 -11.68
C SER A 223 4.73 -14.55 -12.57
N ILE A 224 4.85 -15.84 -12.26
CA ILE A 224 4.30 -16.93 -13.08
C ILE A 224 3.10 -17.63 -12.44
N VAL A 225 2.75 -17.31 -11.19
CA VAL A 225 1.63 -17.96 -10.52
C VAL A 225 0.32 -17.68 -11.27
N ASP A 226 -0.44 -18.74 -11.52
CA ASP A 226 -1.74 -18.74 -12.23
C ASP A 226 -2.88 -19.34 -11.40
N ASN A 227 -2.59 -19.75 -10.15
CA ASN A 227 -3.60 -20.28 -9.24
C ASN A 227 -4.62 -19.19 -8.89
N GLU A 228 -5.77 -19.23 -9.53
CA GLU A 228 -6.84 -18.24 -9.39
C GLU A 228 -7.33 -18.11 -7.95
N LEU A 229 -7.48 -19.22 -7.21
CA LEU A 229 -7.93 -19.19 -5.81
C LEU A 229 -6.93 -18.47 -4.91
N ALA A 230 -5.63 -18.72 -5.11
CA ALA A 230 -4.58 -18.05 -4.34
C ALA A 230 -4.47 -16.56 -4.68
N LEU A 231 -4.54 -16.20 -5.98
CA LEU A 231 -4.53 -14.81 -6.43
C LEU A 231 -5.77 -14.05 -5.94
N ASN A 232 -6.96 -14.64 -6.03
CA ASN A 232 -8.18 -14.07 -5.45
C ASN A 232 -8.03 -13.90 -3.94
N GLY A 233 -7.51 -14.90 -3.25
CA GLY A 233 -7.26 -14.81 -1.81
C GLY A 233 -6.30 -13.70 -1.45
N TYR A 234 -5.23 -13.53 -2.20
CA TYR A 234 -4.30 -12.41 -2.05
C TYR A 234 -5.01 -11.06 -2.25
N GLY A 235 -5.79 -10.92 -3.32
CA GLY A 235 -6.57 -9.71 -3.62
C GLY A 235 -7.59 -9.41 -2.52
N MET A 236 -8.25 -10.42 -1.95
CA MET A 236 -9.19 -10.25 -0.83
C MET A 236 -8.52 -9.73 0.45
N VAL A 237 -7.32 -10.24 0.79
CA VAL A 237 -6.56 -9.74 1.95
C VAL A 237 -6.24 -8.26 1.78
N VAL A 238 -5.71 -7.88 0.60
CA VAL A 238 -5.39 -6.49 0.28
C VAL A 238 -6.65 -5.61 0.32
N SER A 239 -7.73 -6.05 -0.33
CA SER A 239 -9.00 -5.31 -0.38
C SER A 239 -9.59 -5.10 1.02
N THR A 240 -9.58 -6.12 1.87
CA THR A 240 -10.09 -6.04 3.25
C THR A 240 -9.29 -5.01 4.08
N ALA A 241 -7.98 -5.01 3.97
CA ALA A 241 -7.14 -4.06 4.70
C ALA A 241 -7.34 -2.61 4.23
N LEU A 242 -7.45 -2.38 2.90
CA LEU A 242 -7.73 -1.06 2.35
C LEU A 242 -9.15 -0.58 2.71
N ALA A 243 -10.15 -1.46 2.64
CA ALA A 243 -11.52 -1.14 3.01
C ALA A 243 -11.64 -0.78 4.50
N GLU A 244 -10.94 -1.48 5.37
CA GLU A 244 -10.90 -1.16 6.81
C GLU A 244 -10.29 0.21 7.06
N PHE A 245 -9.20 0.56 6.38
CA PHE A 245 -8.61 1.91 6.44
C PHE A 245 -9.60 2.98 5.97
N ASN A 246 -10.29 2.75 4.83
CA ASN A 246 -11.31 3.67 4.30
C ASN A 246 -12.45 3.85 5.31
N ARG A 247 -12.93 2.76 5.92
CA ARG A 247 -14.00 2.76 6.93
C ARG A 247 -13.58 3.55 8.18
N GLN A 248 -12.38 3.36 8.69
CA GLN A 248 -11.87 4.09 9.85
C GLN A 248 -11.79 5.59 9.57
N PHE A 249 -11.32 5.98 8.39
CA PHE A 249 -11.28 7.39 7.98
C PHE A 249 -12.68 8.03 7.95
N VAL A 250 -13.67 7.34 7.43
CA VAL A 250 -15.06 7.82 7.40
C VAL A 250 -15.63 7.97 8.81
N GLN A 251 -15.36 7.01 9.70
CA GLN A 251 -15.80 7.06 11.10
C GLN A 251 -15.18 8.25 11.85
N GLU A 252 -13.87 8.49 11.68
CA GLU A 252 -13.18 9.64 12.29
C GLU A 252 -13.78 10.99 11.82
N GLN A 253 -14.28 11.06 10.58
CA GLN A 253 -14.94 12.29 10.09
C GLN A 253 -16.39 12.43 10.56
N ALA A 254 -17.07 11.32 10.83
CA ALA A 254 -18.46 11.32 11.26
C ALA A 254 -18.63 11.61 12.76
N GLU A 255 -17.61 11.37 13.59
CA GLU A 255 -17.62 11.79 14.99
C GLU A 255 -17.62 13.33 15.04
N PRO A 256 -18.72 14.00 15.41
CA PRO A 256 -18.70 15.44 15.55
C PRO A 256 -17.63 15.77 16.56
N GLN A 257 -16.92 16.89 16.38
CA GLN A 257 -16.07 17.54 17.37
C GLN A 257 -16.92 17.84 18.63
N ALA A 258 -17.28 16.80 19.35
CA ALA A 258 -17.81 16.87 20.69
C ALA A 258 -16.66 17.43 21.53
N GLY A 259 -16.83 18.67 21.88
CA GLY A 259 -15.94 19.68 22.39
C GLY A 259 -14.66 19.21 23.08
N LEU A 260 -13.65 20.04 22.95
CA LEU A 260 -12.35 20.05 23.66
C LEU A 260 -12.40 19.66 25.16
N LEU A 261 -13.58 19.58 25.79
CA LEU A 261 -13.82 19.18 27.16
C LEU A 261 -13.87 17.66 27.38
N SER A 262 -14.19 16.84 26.38
CA SER A 262 -14.22 15.37 26.55
C SER A 262 -12.84 14.74 26.48
N THR A 263 -11.88 15.37 25.81
CA THR A 263 -10.50 14.90 25.70
C THR A 263 -9.75 15.08 27.01
N VAL A 264 -10.08 16.10 27.83
CA VAL A 264 -9.44 16.35 29.12
C VAL A 264 -9.96 15.38 30.20
N THR A 265 -11.25 15.03 30.17
CA THR A 265 -11.84 14.07 31.12
C THR A 265 -11.38 12.64 30.88
N ASN A 266 -11.16 12.24 29.64
CA ASN A 266 -10.60 10.92 29.32
C ASN A 266 -9.10 10.81 29.69
N PHE A 267 -8.35 11.91 29.60
CA PHE A 267 -6.92 11.92 30.00
C PHE A 267 -6.73 11.83 31.51
N VAL A 268 -7.64 12.39 32.32
CA VAL A 268 -7.59 12.32 33.79
C VAL A 268 -8.15 10.98 34.29
N GLY A 269 -9.13 10.37 33.60
CA GLY A 269 -9.70 9.06 33.95
C GLY A 269 -8.75 7.88 33.73
N THR A 270 -7.90 7.94 32.73
CA THR A 270 -6.94 6.86 32.40
C THR A 270 -5.68 6.86 33.28
N MET A 271 -5.43 7.93 34.03
CA MET A 271 -4.31 7.99 35.00
C MET A 271 -4.56 7.23 36.29
N PHE A 272 -5.82 6.85 36.59
CA PHE A 272 -6.20 6.19 37.85
C PHE A 272 -6.67 4.74 37.74
N LEU A 273 -6.74 4.19 36.51
CA LEU A 273 -7.05 2.77 36.29
C LEU A 273 -5.93 2.11 35.51
N ALA A 274 -4.85 1.81 36.22
CA ALA A 274 -3.82 0.91 35.72
C ALA A 274 -4.33 -0.53 35.90
N ASP A 275 -5.09 -1.05 34.96
CA ASP A 275 -5.16 -2.45 34.55
C ASP A 275 -6.22 -2.59 33.44
N GLU A 276 -5.75 -2.78 32.29
CA GLU A 276 -6.28 -3.19 30.99
C GLU A 276 -5.81 -2.20 29.92
N ALA A 277 -4.68 -2.58 29.27
CA ALA A 277 -4.15 -1.87 28.13
C ALA A 277 -5.13 -2.02 26.95
N THR A 278 -6.06 -1.06 26.84
CA THR A 278 -6.70 -0.80 25.56
C THR A 278 -5.59 -0.36 24.58
N PRO A 279 -5.42 -1.03 23.43
CA PRO A 279 -4.43 -0.62 22.47
C PRO A 279 -4.78 0.81 22.03
N MET A 280 -3.85 1.76 22.25
CA MET A 280 -3.93 3.06 21.61
C MET A 280 -4.07 2.79 20.11
N LYS A 281 -5.25 3.11 19.56
CA LYS A 281 -5.49 3.08 18.13
C LYS A 281 -4.46 4.00 17.48
N ASP A 282 -3.57 3.43 16.69
CA ASP A 282 -2.70 4.13 15.74
C ASP A 282 -3.60 4.62 14.57
N SER A 283 -4.63 5.41 14.92
CA SER A 283 -5.65 5.89 14.02
C SER A 283 -5.02 6.90 13.06
N GLY A 284 -4.91 6.51 11.80
CA GLY A 284 -4.56 7.39 10.68
C GLY A 284 -3.26 7.09 9.96
N ARG A 285 -2.52 6.03 10.30
CA ARG A 285 -1.35 5.59 9.55
C ARG A 285 -1.79 4.55 8.52
N SER A 286 -1.48 4.81 7.23
CA SER A 286 -1.72 3.86 6.16
C SER A 286 -0.86 2.60 6.33
N ASP A 287 -1.39 1.45 5.96
CA ASP A 287 -0.64 0.20 5.97
C ASP A 287 0.23 0.10 4.70
N ASP A 288 1.45 0.62 4.78
CA ASP A 288 2.40 0.62 3.67
C ASP A 288 2.76 -0.82 3.22
N ALA A 289 2.63 -1.81 4.10
CA ALA A 289 2.88 -3.21 3.77
C ALA A 289 1.87 -3.75 2.77
N VAL A 290 0.58 -3.48 3.00
CA VAL A 290 -0.51 -3.89 2.10
C VAL A 290 -0.40 -3.19 0.75
N LEU A 291 -0.04 -1.91 0.76
CA LEU A 291 0.12 -1.15 -0.48
C LEU A 291 1.35 -1.63 -1.28
N LEU A 292 2.44 -1.96 -0.61
CA LEU A 292 3.61 -2.57 -1.25
C LEU A 292 3.28 -3.95 -1.80
N ALA A 293 2.50 -4.76 -1.07
CA ALA A 293 1.99 -6.03 -1.53
C ALA A 293 1.16 -5.89 -2.82
N LEU A 294 0.24 -4.92 -2.87
CA LEU A 294 -0.54 -4.60 -4.06
C LEU A 294 0.36 -4.22 -5.25
N TYR A 295 1.37 -3.39 -4.99
CA TYR A 295 2.34 -3.01 -6.01
C TYR A 295 3.05 -4.24 -6.60
N GLU A 296 3.59 -5.12 -5.75
CA GLU A 296 4.33 -6.30 -6.22
C GLU A 296 3.43 -7.24 -7.05
N ALA A 297 2.20 -7.46 -6.61
CA ALA A 297 1.26 -8.29 -7.35
C ALA A 297 0.90 -7.68 -8.72
N VAL A 298 0.58 -6.39 -8.77
CA VAL A 298 0.23 -5.67 -10.03
C VAL A 298 1.42 -5.57 -10.98
N HIS A 299 2.62 -5.31 -10.43
CA HIS A 299 3.83 -5.11 -11.25
C HIS A 299 4.40 -6.40 -11.79
N LEU A 300 4.38 -7.49 -11.00
CA LEU A 300 5.01 -8.75 -11.36
C LEU A 300 4.06 -9.73 -12.06
N ASN A 301 2.78 -9.78 -11.68
CA ASN A 301 1.87 -10.82 -12.13
C ASN A 301 0.74 -10.29 -13.00
N ARG A 302 0.76 -10.65 -14.29
CA ARG A 302 -0.29 -10.21 -15.24
C ARG A 302 -1.66 -10.82 -14.91
N ASN A 303 -1.72 -12.03 -14.36
CA ASN A 303 -2.98 -12.68 -14.01
C ASN A 303 -3.66 -11.94 -12.85
N PHE A 304 -2.89 -11.24 -11.99
CA PHE A 304 -3.45 -10.47 -10.91
C PHE A 304 -4.26 -9.25 -11.37
N ILE A 305 -4.03 -8.76 -12.57
CA ILE A 305 -4.82 -7.64 -13.15
C ILE A 305 -6.29 -8.01 -13.26
N THR A 306 -6.63 -9.27 -13.55
CA THR A 306 -8.02 -9.72 -13.62
C THR A 306 -8.70 -9.65 -12.25
N ILE A 307 -7.94 -9.90 -11.18
CA ILE A 307 -8.45 -9.86 -9.79
C ILE A 307 -8.83 -8.45 -9.36
N LEU A 308 -8.14 -7.42 -9.86
CA LEU A 308 -8.45 -6.01 -9.54
C LEU A 308 -9.89 -5.65 -9.92
N THR A 309 -10.38 -6.21 -11.01
CA THR A 309 -11.65 -5.83 -11.64
C THR A 309 -12.79 -6.84 -11.38
N ASN A 310 -12.47 -8.04 -10.88
CA ASN A 310 -13.49 -9.03 -10.54
C ASN A 310 -14.32 -8.56 -9.35
N SER A 311 -15.65 -8.71 -9.46
CA SER A 311 -16.56 -8.42 -8.37
C SER A 311 -16.34 -9.37 -7.19
N GLN A 312 -16.15 -8.84 -6.01
CA GLN A 312 -16.02 -9.63 -4.78
C GLN A 312 -17.42 -10.01 -4.26
N THR A 313 -18.05 -11.02 -4.88
CA THR A 313 -19.40 -11.49 -4.52
C THR A 313 -19.42 -12.66 -3.53
N GLU A 314 -18.35 -12.96 -2.83
CA GLU A 314 -18.32 -14.09 -1.88
C GLU A 314 -19.05 -13.85 -0.54
N SER A 315 -19.72 -12.73 -0.33
CA SER A 315 -20.32 -12.41 0.98
C SER A 315 -21.65 -13.08 1.29
N CYS A 316 -22.32 -13.80 0.40
CA CYS A 316 -23.71 -14.26 0.65
C CYS A 316 -24.12 -15.62 0.11
N ALA A 317 -23.21 -16.57 -0.09
CA ALA A 317 -23.56 -17.91 -0.57
C ALA A 317 -23.60 -18.98 0.54
N THR A 318 -24.03 -18.64 1.77
CA THR A 318 -24.34 -19.65 2.80
C THR A 318 -25.69 -19.40 3.43
N ALA A 319 -26.77 -19.40 2.64
CA ALA A 319 -28.11 -19.73 3.10
C ALA A 319 -29.01 -19.86 1.88
N THR A 320 -29.22 -21.07 1.43
CA THR A 320 -30.46 -21.69 0.93
C THR A 320 -30.17 -22.66 -0.18
N ALA A 321 -29.95 -23.92 0.20
CA ALA A 321 -30.36 -25.03 -0.64
C ALA A 321 -31.88 -25.23 -0.42
N PRO A 322 -32.70 -25.31 -1.47
CA PRO A 322 -34.10 -25.66 -1.28
C PRO A 322 -34.23 -27.20 -1.16
N THR A 323 -34.38 -27.70 0.06
CA THR A 323 -34.91 -29.03 0.27
C THR A 323 -36.44 -28.96 0.20
N SER A 324 -36.96 -29.45 -0.89
CA SER A 324 -38.38 -29.85 -1.01
C SER A 324 -38.67 -31.01 -0.06
N GLY A 325 -39.61 -30.81 0.88
CA GLY A 325 -40.07 -31.87 1.75
C GLY A 325 -41.15 -31.36 2.73
N ALA A 326 -42.38 -31.65 2.42
CA ALA A 326 -43.55 -31.34 3.23
C ALA A 326 -43.55 -32.07 4.58
N ALA A 327 -43.91 -31.36 5.67
CA ALA A 327 -44.80 -31.85 6.74
C ALA A 327 -44.99 -30.82 7.85
N SER A 328 -46.14 -30.83 8.40
CA SER A 328 -46.96 -29.99 9.27
C SER A 328 -46.40 -29.54 10.62
N PRO A 329 -47.15 -28.65 11.35
CA PRO A 329 -46.62 -27.78 12.38
C PRO A 329 -46.79 -28.36 13.80
N THR A 330 -45.85 -28.05 14.68
CA THR A 330 -46.07 -28.06 16.14
C THR A 330 -45.39 -26.86 16.78
N GLU A 331 -46.17 -26.18 17.60
CA GLU A 331 -45.83 -25.05 18.46
C GLU A 331 -44.70 -25.37 19.46
N HIS A 332 -43.81 -24.43 19.77
CA HIS A 332 -43.54 -23.92 21.12
C HIS A 332 -42.38 -22.89 21.15
N SER A 333 -42.74 -21.73 21.68
CA SER A 333 -42.05 -20.75 22.56
C SER A 333 -40.79 -20.01 22.10
N PRO A 334 -40.75 -18.68 22.37
CA PRO A 334 -39.73 -17.74 21.92
C PRO A 334 -38.73 -17.48 23.02
N HIS A 335 -37.44 -17.64 22.73
CA HIS A 335 -36.37 -16.85 23.35
C HIS A 335 -35.05 -17.08 22.59
N ASP A 336 -34.34 -15.96 22.40
CA ASP A 336 -32.99 -15.78 21.83
C ASP A 336 -32.93 -15.53 20.33
N LEU A 337 -33.48 -14.38 19.94
CA LEU A 337 -33.08 -13.70 18.69
C LEU A 337 -31.81 -12.87 18.97
N VAL A 338 -30.66 -13.39 18.53
CA VAL A 338 -29.47 -12.56 18.29
C VAL A 338 -29.85 -11.61 17.14
N PRO A 339 -29.67 -10.28 17.27
CA PRO A 339 -29.96 -9.36 16.19
C PRO A 339 -28.97 -9.60 15.04
N VAL A 340 -29.44 -10.18 13.97
CA VAL A 340 -28.76 -10.18 12.67
C VAL A 340 -28.79 -8.72 12.19
N ASP A 341 -27.63 -8.12 12.09
CA ASP A 341 -27.44 -6.75 11.62
C ASP A 341 -27.96 -6.64 10.17
N VAL A 342 -29.15 -6.07 10.01
CA VAL A 342 -29.91 -5.98 8.74
C VAL A 342 -29.25 -5.00 7.75
N ASN A 343 -28.13 -4.34 8.14
CA ASN A 343 -27.45 -3.34 7.32
C ASN A 343 -26.45 -3.91 6.29
N THR A 344 -26.30 -5.23 6.16
CA THR A 344 -25.35 -5.83 5.21
C THR A 344 -25.94 -6.18 3.84
N MET A 345 -27.26 -5.98 3.62
CA MET A 345 -27.92 -6.45 2.40
C MET A 345 -27.93 -5.50 1.19
N ASP A 346 -27.39 -4.28 1.30
CA ASP A 346 -27.47 -3.26 0.24
C ASP A 346 -26.14 -2.61 -0.15
N GLN A 347 -24.98 -3.27 0.09
CA GLN A 347 -23.75 -2.75 -0.45
C GLN A 347 -23.66 -3.06 -1.94
N PRO A 348 -23.46 -2.03 -2.79
CA PRO A 348 -23.28 -2.23 -4.22
C PRO A 348 -22.02 -3.09 -4.47
N PRO A 349 -22.00 -3.86 -5.58
CA PRO A 349 -20.84 -4.68 -5.91
C PRO A 349 -19.59 -3.82 -5.95
N SER A 350 -18.60 -4.19 -5.17
CA SER A 350 -17.31 -3.54 -5.10
C SER A 350 -16.22 -4.48 -5.61
N ASN A 351 -15.14 -3.91 -6.11
CA ASN A 351 -13.93 -4.65 -6.47
C ASN A 351 -12.69 -4.00 -5.85
N LEU A 352 -11.55 -4.68 -5.93
CA LEU A 352 -10.32 -4.18 -5.34
C LEU A 352 -9.91 -2.81 -5.91
N LEU A 353 -10.16 -2.56 -7.20
CA LEU A 353 -9.80 -1.27 -7.82
C LEU A 353 -10.68 -0.12 -7.30
N VAL A 354 -11.97 -0.33 -7.05
CA VAL A 354 -12.86 0.65 -6.39
C VAL A 354 -12.29 1.01 -5.02
N THR A 355 -12.05 0.00 -4.17
CA THR A 355 -11.51 0.18 -2.82
C THR A 355 -10.16 0.91 -2.85
N PHE A 356 -9.30 0.59 -3.83
CA PHE A 356 -8.00 1.24 -3.98
C PHE A 356 -8.12 2.70 -4.44
N LEU A 357 -9.06 3.05 -5.34
CA LEU A 357 -9.29 4.44 -5.75
C LEU A 357 -9.82 5.29 -4.57
N GLU A 358 -10.72 4.74 -3.76
CA GLU A 358 -11.19 5.38 -2.52
C GLU A 358 -10.03 5.62 -1.55
N PHE A 359 -9.20 4.60 -1.31
CA PHE A 359 -7.98 4.70 -0.50
C PHE A 359 -7.04 5.80 -1.02
N CYS A 360 -6.75 5.82 -2.32
CA CYS A 360 -5.93 6.86 -2.94
C CYS A 360 -6.50 8.27 -2.69
N SER A 361 -7.83 8.43 -2.76
CA SER A 361 -8.48 9.73 -2.51
C SER A 361 -8.29 10.23 -1.08
N ILE A 362 -8.09 9.33 -0.11
CA ILE A 362 -7.83 9.65 1.29
C ILE A 362 -6.36 10.02 1.50
N VAL A 363 -5.43 9.15 1.08
CA VAL A 363 -4.00 9.36 1.35
C VAL A 363 -3.44 10.55 0.60
N MET A 364 -3.95 10.84 -0.58
CA MET A 364 -3.57 12.00 -1.38
C MET A 364 -3.93 13.34 -0.72
N GLN A 365 -4.76 13.39 0.32
CA GLN A 365 -5.10 14.66 1.00
C GLN A 365 -4.02 15.15 1.97
N LYS A 366 -3.23 14.25 2.54
CA LYS A 366 -2.32 14.52 3.67
C LYS A 366 -0.83 14.51 3.29
N THR A 367 -0.45 14.97 2.11
CA THR A 367 0.94 14.90 1.58
C THR A 367 1.97 15.80 2.26
N LYS A 368 1.61 16.51 3.34
CA LYS A 368 2.56 17.36 4.08
C LYS A 368 3.55 16.57 4.92
N VAL A 369 3.16 15.41 5.38
CA VAL A 369 4.01 14.48 6.14
C VAL A 369 4.73 13.59 5.14
N GLU A 370 6.03 13.43 5.29
CA GLU A 370 6.87 12.65 4.35
C GLU A 370 6.37 11.21 4.16
N ALA A 371 5.98 10.54 5.24
CA ALA A 371 5.41 9.21 5.17
C ALA A 371 4.19 9.16 4.23
N ASN A 372 3.26 10.09 4.36
CA ASN A 372 2.07 10.16 3.50
C ASN A 372 2.40 10.54 2.05
N ALA A 373 3.45 11.35 1.83
CA ALA A 373 3.95 11.64 0.49
C ALA A 373 4.50 10.38 -0.19
N ASN A 374 5.19 9.52 0.55
CA ASN A 374 5.70 8.24 0.07
C ASN A 374 4.56 7.25 -0.24
N THR A 375 3.57 7.15 0.63
CA THR A 375 2.35 6.34 0.38
C THR A 375 1.60 6.84 -0.86
N THR A 376 1.45 8.16 -1.01
CA THR A 376 0.86 8.79 -2.21
C THR A 376 1.67 8.48 -3.47
N LYS A 377 3.01 8.55 -3.39
CA LYS A 377 3.90 8.19 -4.50
C LYS A 377 3.71 6.74 -4.91
N LEU A 378 3.65 5.81 -3.94
CA LEU A 378 3.40 4.39 -4.22
C LEU A 378 2.03 4.19 -4.87
N GLY A 379 0.98 4.88 -4.40
CA GLY A 379 -0.33 4.89 -5.03
C GLY A 379 -0.28 5.32 -6.50
N PHE A 380 0.43 6.40 -6.84
CA PHE A 380 0.64 6.81 -8.23
C PHE A 380 1.43 5.80 -9.06
N ILE A 381 2.41 5.13 -8.47
CA ILE A 381 3.18 4.07 -9.16
C ILE A 381 2.26 2.91 -9.51
N ILE A 382 1.41 2.45 -8.58
CA ILE A 382 0.43 1.39 -8.82
C ILE A 382 -0.55 1.81 -9.93
N LEU A 383 -1.10 3.04 -9.86
CA LEU A 383 -1.98 3.58 -10.91
C LEU A 383 -1.28 3.65 -12.27
N THR A 384 0.02 3.96 -12.28
CA THR A 384 0.83 3.95 -13.51
C THR A 384 0.89 2.54 -14.11
N CYS A 385 1.19 1.50 -13.30
CA CYS A 385 1.21 0.12 -13.77
C CYS A 385 -0.16 -0.34 -14.28
N ILE A 386 -1.25 -0.01 -13.57
CA ILE A 386 -2.62 -0.34 -13.97
C ILE A 386 -2.98 0.33 -15.30
N THR A 387 -2.65 1.62 -15.47
CA THR A 387 -2.97 2.37 -16.69
C THR A 387 -2.06 2.06 -17.89
N GLU A 388 -0.98 1.32 -17.71
CA GLU A 388 -0.18 0.75 -18.79
C GLU A 388 -0.72 -0.60 -19.29
N ASP A 389 -1.48 -1.30 -18.46
CA ASP A 389 -2.05 -2.59 -18.83
C ASP A 389 -3.28 -2.42 -19.72
N GLN A 390 -3.30 -3.14 -20.84
CA GLN A 390 -4.38 -3.03 -21.83
C GLN A 390 -5.69 -3.64 -21.32
N TYR A 391 -5.62 -4.75 -20.58
CA TYR A 391 -6.80 -5.41 -20.05
C TYR A 391 -7.45 -4.56 -18.94
N ALA A 392 -6.66 -4.03 -18.00
CA ALA A 392 -7.15 -3.11 -16.97
C ALA A 392 -7.81 -1.88 -17.59
N ASN A 393 -7.22 -1.28 -18.63
CA ASN A 393 -7.82 -0.16 -19.32
C ASN A 393 -9.13 -0.54 -20.01
N SER A 394 -9.21 -1.73 -20.62
CA SER A 394 -10.44 -2.21 -21.25
C SER A 394 -11.59 -2.28 -20.25
N MET A 395 -11.31 -2.85 -19.06
CA MET A 395 -12.30 -2.98 -17.99
C MET A 395 -12.69 -1.62 -17.38
N MET A 396 -11.71 -0.72 -17.17
CA MET A 396 -11.99 0.62 -16.62
C MET A 396 -12.85 1.49 -17.55
N HIS A 397 -12.78 1.27 -18.87
CA HIS A 397 -13.51 2.05 -19.86
C HIS A 397 -14.81 1.38 -20.34
N ASP A 398 -15.12 0.16 -19.87
CA ASP A 398 -16.33 -0.54 -20.27
C ASP A 398 -17.58 0.19 -19.73
N VAL A 399 -18.45 0.62 -20.65
CA VAL A 399 -19.70 1.32 -20.33
C VAL A 399 -20.73 0.42 -19.63
N ASN A 400 -20.58 -0.91 -19.72
CA ASN A 400 -21.43 -1.88 -19.06
C ASN A 400 -20.94 -2.21 -17.65
N MET A 401 -19.69 -1.89 -17.31
CA MET A 401 -19.07 -2.09 -16.00
C MET A 401 -19.00 -0.77 -15.25
N VAL A 402 -20.07 -0.45 -14.53
CA VAL A 402 -20.20 0.81 -13.81
C VAL A 402 -20.20 0.60 -12.31
N PHE A 403 -19.48 1.44 -11.60
CA PHE A 403 -19.29 1.35 -10.16
C PHE A 403 -19.55 2.70 -9.49
N LYS A 404 -19.99 2.65 -8.23
CA LYS A 404 -20.02 3.82 -7.34
C LYS A 404 -18.67 3.90 -6.63
N VAL A 405 -17.89 4.95 -6.88
CA VAL A 405 -16.61 5.21 -6.21
C VAL A 405 -16.72 6.45 -5.36
N GLN A 406 -16.54 6.32 -4.04
CA GLN A 406 -16.61 7.42 -3.10
C GLN A 406 -15.26 8.13 -2.99
N LEU A 407 -15.02 9.12 -3.83
CA LEU A 407 -13.79 9.90 -3.77
C LEU A 407 -13.88 10.97 -2.69
N HIS A 408 -13.02 10.89 -1.70
CA HIS A 408 -12.89 11.88 -0.64
C HIS A 408 -12.17 13.13 -1.16
N ARG A 409 -12.74 14.31 -0.87
CA ARG A 409 -12.19 15.58 -1.35
C ARG A 409 -11.54 16.36 -0.22
N MET A 410 -10.39 16.98 -0.52
CA MET A 410 -9.68 17.80 0.44
C MET A 410 -10.51 19.03 0.86
N PRO A 411 -10.66 19.31 2.18
CA PRO A 411 -11.25 20.56 2.64
C PRO A 411 -10.43 21.76 2.15
N MET A 412 -11.08 22.70 1.48
CA MET A 412 -10.47 23.93 0.97
C MET A 412 -11.17 25.16 1.51
N ARG A 413 -10.45 26.29 1.62
CA ARG A 413 -10.98 27.54 2.19
C ARG A 413 -12.31 27.99 1.56
N HIS A 414 -12.52 27.71 0.28
CA HIS A 414 -13.70 28.08 -0.48
C HIS A 414 -14.62 26.90 -0.81
N ARG A 415 -14.27 25.70 -0.37
CA ARG A 415 -15.07 24.49 -0.55
C ARG A 415 -15.54 24.03 0.82
N LYS A 416 -16.82 24.25 1.12
CA LYS A 416 -17.46 23.58 2.25
C LYS A 416 -17.39 22.07 2.00
N VAL A 417 -17.15 21.30 3.06
CA VAL A 417 -17.29 19.85 3.00
C VAL A 417 -18.71 19.57 2.52
N THR A 418 -18.87 19.25 1.26
CA THR A 418 -20.17 18.82 0.74
C THR A 418 -20.39 17.41 1.28
N PRO A 419 -21.54 17.12 1.91
CA PRO A 419 -21.92 15.75 2.17
C PRO A 419 -21.79 14.97 0.87
N LEU A 420 -21.35 13.72 0.98
CA LEU A 420 -21.18 12.80 -0.15
C LEU A 420 -22.39 12.95 -1.06
N ARG A 421 -22.19 13.53 -2.25
CA ARG A 421 -23.26 13.60 -3.25
C ARG A 421 -23.61 12.17 -3.63
N ASP A 422 -24.86 11.93 -4.00
CA ASP A 422 -25.23 10.69 -4.67
C ASP A 422 -24.31 10.46 -5.87
N VAL A 423 -23.35 9.58 -5.67
CA VAL A 423 -22.38 9.25 -6.69
C VAL A 423 -23.09 8.29 -7.66
N HIS A 424 -23.33 8.74 -8.88
CA HIS A 424 -23.87 7.87 -9.92
C HIS A 424 -22.83 6.82 -10.32
N SER A 425 -23.33 5.62 -10.59
CA SER A 425 -22.49 4.55 -11.15
C SER A 425 -21.98 4.96 -12.52
N ARG A 426 -20.68 4.80 -12.75
CA ARG A 426 -20.01 5.15 -14.04
C ARG A 426 -18.73 4.30 -14.23
N PRO A 427 -18.18 4.26 -15.44
CA PRO A 427 -16.92 3.56 -15.71
C PRO A 427 -15.80 4.05 -14.78
N LEU A 428 -14.93 3.13 -14.35
CA LEU A 428 -13.84 3.44 -13.41
C LEU A 428 -12.84 4.48 -13.94
N ALA A 429 -12.66 4.56 -15.27
CA ALA A 429 -11.82 5.59 -15.90
C ALA A 429 -12.31 7.01 -15.56
N CYS A 430 -13.64 7.23 -15.44
CA CYS A 430 -14.18 8.53 -15.02
C CYS A 430 -13.79 8.84 -13.56
N ALA A 431 -13.89 7.86 -12.66
CA ALA A 431 -13.51 8.06 -11.26
C ALA A 431 -12.00 8.33 -11.12
N LEU A 432 -11.18 7.62 -11.89
CA LEU A 432 -9.74 7.84 -11.91
C LEU A 432 -9.38 9.24 -12.44
N LEU A 433 -10.03 9.71 -13.51
CA LEU A 433 -9.85 11.09 -14.00
C LEU A 433 -10.26 12.13 -12.95
N ASP A 434 -11.38 11.91 -12.24
CA ASP A 434 -11.79 12.82 -11.17
C ASP A 434 -10.81 12.84 -9.99
N LEU A 435 -10.22 11.70 -9.65
CA LEU A 435 -9.17 11.62 -8.64
C LEU A 435 -7.94 12.46 -9.06
N MET A 436 -7.54 12.38 -10.34
CA MET A 436 -6.44 13.17 -10.88
C MET A 436 -6.75 14.67 -10.88
N VAL A 437 -7.95 15.05 -11.32
CA VAL A 437 -8.42 16.45 -11.30
C VAL A 437 -8.44 16.99 -9.87
N GLU A 438 -8.97 16.23 -8.90
CA GLU A 438 -8.96 16.61 -7.48
C GLU A 438 -7.54 16.79 -6.95
N PHE A 439 -6.62 15.90 -7.28
CA PHE A 439 -5.22 16.02 -6.88
C PHE A 439 -4.60 17.31 -7.42
N ILE A 440 -4.81 17.62 -8.72
CA ILE A 440 -4.28 18.85 -9.33
C ILE A 440 -4.79 20.08 -8.57
N PHE A 441 -6.09 20.20 -8.33
CA PHE A 441 -6.66 21.37 -7.66
C PHE A 441 -6.24 21.52 -6.19
N SER A 442 -6.20 20.41 -5.45
CA SER A 442 -6.00 20.45 -3.99
C SER A 442 -4.54 20.70 -3.59
N HIS A 443 -3.58 20.45 -4.50
CA HIS A 443 -2.15 20.53 -4.18
C HIS A 443 -1.41 21.73 -4.77
N MET A 444 -2.09 22.69 -5.37
CA MET A 444 -1.50 23.97 -5.80
C MET A 444 -1.10 24.82 -4.59
N LYS A 445 0.02 24.46 -3.94
CA LYS A 445 0.54 25.05 -2.70
C LYS A 445 1.97 25.54 -2.90
N LYS A 446 2.46 26.39 -1.97
CA LYS A 446 3.83 26.93 -2.00
C LYS A 446 4.90 25.86 -2.10
N ASN A 447 4.73 24.72 -1.47
CA ASN A 447 5.59 23.55 -1.61
C ASN A 447 5.01 22.63 -2.69
N LEU A 448 5.43 22.81 -3.93
CA LEU A 448 4.95 22.04 -5.08
C LEU A 448 5.69 20.70 -5.16
N LEU A 449 4.94 19.59 -5.06
CA LEU A 449 5.46 18.23 -5.16
C LEU A 449 5.54 17.80 -6.65
N ILE A 450 6.53 18.29 -7.38
CA ILE A 450 6.64 18.13 -8.84
C ILE A 450 6.60 16.67 -9.27
N ASP A 451 7.31 15.77 -8.60
CA ASP A 451 7.30 14.33 -8.91
C ASP A 451 5.87 13.74 -8.89
N LEU A 452 5.07 14.11 -7.89
CA LEU A 452 3.69 13.65 -7.81
C LEU A 452 2.79 14.24 -8.92
N TYR A 453 3.00 15.52 -9.29
CA TYR A 453 2.30 16.12 -10.42
C TYR A 453 2.67 15.46 -11.75
N GLN A 454 3.95 15.17 -11.98
CA GLN A 454 4.39 14.48 -13.18
C GLN A 454 3.77 13.09 -13.30
N ARG A 455 3.65 12.36 -12.19
CA ARG A 455 2.96 11.05 -12.12
C ARG A 455 1.46 11.19 -12.38
N CYS A 456 0.82 12.17 -11.77
CA CYS A 456 -0.60 12.48 -11.99
C CYS A 456 -0.88 12.74 -13.48
N LEU A 457 -0.11 13.63 -14.12
CA LEU A 457 -0.21 13.92 -15.56
C LEU A 457 0.11 12.68 -16.42
N GLY A 458 1.07 11.85 -15.96
CA GLY A 458 1.40 10.59 -16.61
C GLY A 458 0.23 9.59 -16.63
N VAL A 459 -0.53 9.50 -15.53
CA VAL A 459 -1.75 8.66 -15.47
C VAL A 459 -2.82 9.19 -16.43
N ILE A 460 -3.08 10.50 -16.42
CA ILE A 460 -4.03 11.13 -17.39
C ILE A 460 -3.61 10.83 -18.82
N HIS A 461 -2.34 11.03 -19.14
CA HIS A 461 -1.80 10.82 -20.48
C HIS A 461 -1.99 9.36 -20.95
N ARG A 462 -1.71 8.36 -20.09
CA ARG A 462 -1.90 6.93 -20.41
C ARG A 462 -3.36 6.57 -20.71
N LEU A 463 -4.29 7.11 -19.92
CA LEU A 463 -5.73 6.93 -20.17
C LEU A 463 -6.13 7.49 -21.55
N LEU A 464 -5.68 8.69 -21.89
CA LEU A 464 -5.96 9.32 -23.19
C LEU A 464 -5.31 8.57 -24.36
N CYS A 465 -4.09 8.06 -24.17
CA CYS A 465 -3.41 7.22 -25.16
C CYS A 465 -4.20 5.93 -25.43
N TYR A 466 -4.75 5.30 -24.38
CA TYR A 466 -5.62 4.13 -24.54
C TYR A 466 -6.89 4.49 -25.29
N GLN A 467 -7.59 5.56 -24.92
CA GLN A 467 -8.82 6.02 -25.57
C GLN A 467 -8.58 6.31 -27.07
N LYS A 468 -7.50 6.99 -27.39
CA LYS A 468 -7.09 7.25 -28.79
C LYS A 468 -6.80 5.95 -29.54
N LYS A 469 -6.02 5.05 -28.95
CA LYS A 469 -5.63 3.77 -29.58
C LYS A 469 -6.83 2.86 -29.85
N CYS A 470 -7.74 2.75 -28.88
CA CYS A 470 -8.92 1.87 -28.96
C CYS A 470 -10.18 2.59 -29.47
N ARG A 471 -10.08 3.90 -29.77
CA ARG A 471 -11.20 4.76 -30.20
C ARG A 471 -12.39 4.72 -29.23
N VAL A 472 -12.10 4.68 -27.94
CA VAL A 472 -13.11 4.66 -26.87
C VAL A 472 -13.57 6.07 -26.59
N ARG A 473 -14.88 6.31 -26.68
CA ARG A 473 -15.51 7.62 -26.42
C ARG A 473 -16.11 7.62 -25.02
N LEU A 474 -15.32 8.10 -24.05
CA LEU A 474 -15.74 8.15 -22.65
C LEU A 474 -16.67 9.35 -22.41
N GLN A 475 -17.85 9.10 -21.84
CA GLN A 475 -18.77 10.15 -21.39
C GLN A 475 -18.25 10.77 -20.08
N TYR A 476 -17.50 11.86 -20.20
CA TYR A 476 -16.82 12.53 -19.10
C TYR A 476 -16.94 14.05 -19.21
N SER A 477 -16.88 14.76 -18.08
CA SER A 477 -16.84 16.23 -18.04
C SER A 477 -15.45 16.77 -18.39
N TRP A 478 -15.08 16.73 -19.66
CA TRP A 478 -13.73 17.13 -20.13
C TRP A 478 -13.38 18.58 -19.76
N LYS A 479 -14.36 19.47 -19.69
CA LYS A 479 -14.18 20.86 -19.28
C LYS A 479 -13.54 20.98 -17.89
N GLU A 480 -13.88 20.09 -16.94
CA GLU A 480 -13.27 20.09 -15.59
C GLU A 480 -11.77 19.71 -15.68
N LEU A 481 -11.41 18.72 -16.48
CA LEU A 481 -10.01 18.34 -16.71
C LEU A 481 -9.23 19.50 -17.34
N TRP A 482 -9.72 20.10 -18.43
CA TRP A 482 -9.03 21.22 -19.09
C TRP A 482 -8.89 22.43 -18.15
N THR A 483 -9.93 22.75 -17.41
CA THR A 483 -9.87 23.82 -16.41
C THR A 483 -8.82 23.54 -15.33
N SER A 484 -8.69 22.31 -14.86
CA SER A 484 -7.68 21.93 -13.86
C SER A 484 -6.25 22.09 -14.42
N LEU A 485 -6.03 21.64 -15.66
CA LEU A 485 -4.74 21.74 -16.34
C LEU A 485 -4.34 23.20 -16.59
N ILE A 486 -5.28 24.05 -17.05
CA ILE A 486 -5.03 25.47 -17.25
C ILE A 486 -4.78 26.18 -15.89
N SER A 487 -5.50 25.79 -14.85
CA SER A 487 -5.28 26.33 -13.50
C SER A 487 -3.88 25.98 -12.98
N LEU A 488 -3.37 24.80 -13.28
CA LEU A 488 -1.98 24.42 -12.96
C LEU A 488 -0.97 25.31 -13.69
N LEU A 489 -1.15 25.57 -15.01
CA LEU A 489 -0.29 26.50 -15.76
C LEU A 489 -0.33 27.92 -15.16
N LYS A 490 -1.52 28.42 -14.84
CA LYS A 490 -1.70 29.73 -14.16
C LYS A 490 -0.99 29.78 -12.81
N PHE A 491 -1.06 28.70 -12.05
CA PHE A 491 -0.36 28.60 -10.76
C PHE A 491 1.16 28.63 -10.94
N LEU A 492 1.72 27.87 -11.90
CA LEU A 492 3.15 27.90 -12.21
C LEU A 492 3.63 29.31 -12.60
N LEU A 493 2.89 30.03 -13.43
CA LEU A 493 3.16 31.42 -13.80
C LEU A 493 3.17 32.34 -12.56
N SER A 494 2.18 32.21 -11.69
CA SER A 494 2.06 33.06 -10.50
C SER A 494 3.20 32.88 -9.49
N ARG A 495 3.95 31.80 -9.59
CA ARG A 495 5.06 31.44 -8.69
C ARG A 495 6.40 31.21 -9.43
N GLU A 496 6.53 31.73 -10.64
CA GLU A 496 7.70 31.59 -11.49
C GLU A 496 9.00 31.80 -10.72
N SER A 497 9.15 32.95 -10.06
CA SER A 497 10.38 33.32 -9.36
C SER A 497 10.79 32.40 -8.21
N ASP A 498 9.82 31.77 -7.56
CA ASP A 498 10.03 30.85 -6.45
C ASP A 498 10.43 29.45 -6.93
N PHE A 499 9.72 28.98 -7.98
CA PHE A 499 9.83 27.59 -8.44
C PHE A 499 11.01 27.35 -9.38
N VAL A 500 11.30 28.26 -10.32
CA VAL A 500 12.39 28.10 -11.30
C VAL A 500 13.77 27.97 -10.62
N LYS A 501 13.94 28.57 -9.44
CA LYS A 501 15.19 28.44 -8.67
C LYS A 501 15.45 27.02 -8.17
N LYS A 502 14.40 26.21 -7.99
CA LYS A 502 14.48 24.90 -7.32
C LYS A 502 14.12 23.74 -8.24
N HIS A 503 13.31 23.99 -9.25
CA HIS A 503 12.64 22.95 -10.00
C HIS A 503 12.52 23.28 -11.48
N ASP A 504 12.55 22.25 -12.32
CA ASP A 504 12.20 22.36 -13.75
C ASP A 504 10.69 22.40 -13.94
N ILE A 505 10.11 23.60 -13.80
CA ILE A 505 8.66 23.81 -14.04
C ILE A 505 8.31 23.78 -15.55
N PHE A 506 9.32 23.97 -16.43
CA PHE A 506 9.11 23.92 -17.87
C PHE A 506 8.79 22.51 -18.35
N GLN A 507 9.43 21.50 -17.77
CA GLN A 507 9.10 20.10 -18.03
C GLN A 507 7.65 19.76 -17.62
N LEU A 508 7.22 20.22 -16.43
CA LEU A 508 5.86 20.01 -15.96
C LEU A 508 4.84 20.73 -16.86
N ALA A 509 5.10 21.99 -17.23
CA ALA A 509 4.26 22.75 -18.15
C ALA A 509 4.20 22.11 -19.53
N SER A 510 5.32 21.56 -20.03
CA SER A 510 5.37 20.80 -21.29
C SER A 510 4.47 19.58 -21.27
N GLN A 511 4.41 18.83 -20.16
CA GLN A 511 3.51 17.69 -20.03
C GLN A 511 2.04 18.12 -20.11
N VAL A 512 1.67 19.23 -19.46
CA VAL A 512 0.31 19.79 -19.54
C VAL A 512 -0.02 20.19 -20.98
N VAL A 513 0.87 20.93 -21.65
CA VAL A 513 0.65 21.38 -23.05
C VAL A 513 0.57 20.20 -24.02
N ASN A 514 1.35 19.13 -23.78
CA ASN A 514 1.28 17.91 -24.60
C ASN A 514 -0.07 17.19 -24.45
N ILE A 515 -0.69 17.21 -23.27
CA ILE A 515 -2.04 16.70 -23.10
C ILE A 515 -3.01 17.54 -23.96
N PHE A 516 -2.91 18.86 -23.99
CA PHE A 516 -3.70 19.70 -24.90
C PHE A 516 -3.43 19.37 -26.36
N ASN A 517 -2.16 19.21 -26.77
CA ASN A 517 -1.80 18.82 -28.13
C ASN A 517 -2.39 17.46 -28.52
N LEU A 518 -2.46 16.50 -27.58
CA LEU A 518 -3.10 15.21 -27.82
C LEU A 518 -4.60 15.36 -28.09
N PHE A 519 -5.30 16.21 -27.30
CA PHE A 519 -6.70 16.54 -27.54
C PHE A 519 -6.88 17.27 -28.90
N ILE A 520 -6.03 18.24 -29.21
CA ILE A 520 -6.09 19.02 -30.45
C ILE A 520 -5.86 18.13 -31.66
N THR A 521 -4.92 17.18 -31.57
CA THR A 521 -4.53 16.34 -32.73
C THR A 521 -5.44 15.14 -32.92
N TYR A 522 -5.92 14.52 -31.81
CA TYR A 522 -6.62 13.23 -31.85
C TYR A 522 -7.99 13.24 -31.17
N GLY A 523 -8.46 14.39 -30.69
CA GLY A 523 -9.71 14.49 -29.91
C GLY A 523 -10.94 14.01 -30.69
N ASP A 524 -10.96 14.16 -32.02
CA ASP A 524 -12.00 13.63 -32.89
C ASP A 524 -12.18 12.11 -32.80
N THR A 525 -11.13 11.38 -32.39
CA THR A 525 -11.14 9.92 -32.30
C THR A 525 -11.76 9.40 -30.98
N PHE A 526 -11.67 10.17 -29.91
CA PHE A 526 -12.06 9.70 -28.58
C PHE A 526 -12.96 10.64 -27.76
N LEU A 527 -13.13 11.90 -28.16
CA LEU A 527 -14.12 12.77 -27.53
C LEU A 527 -15.56 12.30 -27.84
N PRO A 528 -16.52 12.43 -26.91
CA PRO A 528 -17.85 11.85 -27.04
C PRO A 528 -18.66 12.43 -28.21
N SER A 529 -18.48 13.70 -28.53
CA SER A 529 -19.22 14.39 -29.59
C SER A 529 -18.36 15.43 -30.28
N PRO A 530 -18.73 15.84 -31.51
CA PRO A 530 -18.08 16.98 -32.19
C PRO A 530 -18.15 18.27 -31.37
N GLY A 531 -19.24 18.49 -30.61
CA GLY A 531 -19.38 19.65 -29.72
C GLY A 531 -18.35 19.71 -28.61
N SER A 532 -17.86 18.56 -28.13
CA SER A 532 -16.77 18.51 -27.13
C SER A 532 -15.45 19.03 -27.69
N TYR A 533 -15.24 18.91 -28.99
CA TYR A 533 -14.08 19.48 -29.66
C TYR A 533 -14.16 21.01 -29.76
N ASP A 534 -15.34 21.53 -30.05
CA ASP A 534 -15.60 22.97 -30.05
C ASP A 534 -15.38 23.57 -28.64
N GLU A 535 -15.83 22.88 -27.60
CA GLU A 535 -15.61 23.27 -26.20
C GLU A 535 -14.14 23.36 -25.83
N LEU A 536 -13.29 22.42 -26.33
CA LEU A 536 -11.84 22.47 -26.15
C LEU A 536 -11.27 23.78 -26.72
N TYR A 537 -11.62 24.10 -27.95
CA TYR A 537 -11.16 25.32 -28.62
C TYR A 537 -11.64 26.58 -27.87
N TYR A 538 -12.89 26.58 -27.43
CA TYR A 538 -13.43 27.65 -26.59
C TYR A 538 -12.60 27.86 -25.34
N GLU A 539 -12.28 26.79 -24.58
CA GLU A 539 -11.50 26.90 -23.35
C GLU A 539 -10.07 27.42 -23.64
N VAL A 540 -9.44 26.99 -24.72
CA VAL A 540 -8.12 27.48 -25.15
C VAL A 540 -8.17 28.97 -25.49
N ILE A 541 -9.17 29.42 -26.25
CA ILE A 541 -9.34 30.80 -26.64
C ILE A 541 -9.67 31.67 -25.43
N ARG A 542 -10.61 31.26 -24.60
CA ARG A 542 -11.00 31.96 -23.37
C ARG A 542 -9.83 32.21 -22.43
N MET A 543 -8.89 31.28 -22.40
CA MET A 543 -7.73 31.33 -21.50
C MET A 543 -6.41 31.68 -22.21
N HIS A 544 -6.47 32.32 -23.39
CA HIS A 544 -5.33 32.69 -24.22
C HIS A 544 -4.21 33.40 -23.45
N GLN A 545 -4.55 34.30 -22.53
CA GLN A 545 -3.57 35.06 -21.73
C GLN A 545 -2.63 34.14 -20.92
N VAL A 546 -3.11 32.99 -20.44
CA VAL A 546 -2.29 32.02 -19.71
C VAL A 546 -1.24 31.39 -20.66
N PHE A 547 -1.68 31.01 -21.86
CA PHE A 547 -0.79 30.37 -22.84
C PHE A 547 0.23 31.38 -23.42
N ASP A 548 -0.18 32.62 -23.69
CA ASP A 548 0.72 33.68 -24.15
C ASP A 548 1.75 34.07 -23.08
N SER A 549 1.34 34.13 -21.80
CA SER A 549 2.23 34.38 -20.68
C SER A 549 3.23 33.20 -20.50
N MET A 550 2.75 31.95 -20.66
CA MET A 550 3.59 30.75 -20.59
C MET A 550 4.63 30.74 -21.72
N TYR A 551 4.23 31.10 -22.93
CA TYR A 551 5.15 31.22 -24.06
C TYR A 551 6.20 32.32 -23.83
N SER A 552 5.76 33.51 -23.37
CA SER A 552 6.66 34.62 -23.07
C SER A 552 7.66 34.27 -21.96
N MET A 553 7.20 33.54 -20.94
CA MET A 553 8.08 32.99 -19.90
C MET A 553 9.10 32.03 -20.52
N ALA A 554 8.67 31.06 -21.30
CA ALA A 554 9.56 30.09 -21.95
C ALA A 554 10.63 30.78 -22.80
N LEU A 555 10.27 31.79 -23.60
CA LEU A 555 11.22 32.57 -24.41
C LEU A 555 12.27 33.28 -23.57
N ARG A 556 11.92 33.90 -22.43
CA ARG A 556 12.90 34.57 -21.55
C ARG A 556 13.99 33.60 -21.08
N TYR A 557 13.63 32.34 -20.76
CA TYR A 557 14.58 31.34 -20.29
C TYR A 557 15.32 30.62 -21.42
N THR A 558 14.83 30.69 -22.65
CA THR A 558 15.51 30.16 -23.85
C THR A 558 16.67 31.09 -24.28
N THR A 559 16.49 32.40 -24.16
CA THR A 559 17.45 33.42 -24.59
C THR A 559 18.49 33.78 -23.53
N GLY A 560 18.23 33.46 -22.25
CA GLY A 560 19.10 33.70 -21.11
C GLY A 560 20.09 32.57 -20.86
N ASP A 561 21.01 32.80 -19.90
CA ASP A 561 21.92 31.77 -19.38
C ASP A 561 21.27 30.99 -18.23
N SER A 562 20.23 30.23 -18.58
CA SER A 562 19.42 29.45 -17.62
C SER A 562 19.77 27.97 -17.70
N GLN A 563 19.87 27.32 -16.52
CA GLN A 563 19.99 25.86 -16.41
C GLN A 563 18.81 25.12 -17.08
N TRP A 564 17.68 25.76 -17.30
CA TRP A 564 16.45 25.19 -17.86
C TRP A 564 16.24 25.56 -19.35
N LYS A 565 17.26 26.01 -20.04
CA LYS A 565 17.20 26.49 -21.43
C LYS A 565 16.54 25.48 -22.38
N ASP A 566 16.96 24.21 -22.29
CA ASP A 566 16.47 23.15 -23.17
C ASP A 566 14.99 22.80 -22.88
N SER A 567 14.61 22.74 -21.59
CA SER A 567 13.22 22.50 -21.19
C SER A 567 12.30 23.65 -21.58
N ALA A 568 12.77 24.89 -21.46
CA ALA A 568 12.03 26.08 -21.90
C ALA A 568 11.87 26.12 -23.43
N ALA A 569 12.89 25.74 -24.20
CA ALA A 569 12.81 25.62 -25.65
C ALA A 569 11.80 24.54 -26.09
N LYS A 570 11.79 23.40 -25.42
CA LYS A 570 10.76 22.36 -25.66
C LYS A 570 9.36 22.88 -25.39
N LEU A 571 9.13 23.56 -24.26
CA LEU A 571 7.84 24.15 -23.94
C LEU A 571 7.36 25.15 -25.00
N SER A 572 8.25 26.06 -25.47
CA SER A 572 7.89 27.01 -26.51
C SER A 572 7.47 26.34 -27.82
N ASN A 573 8.13 25.23 -28.18
CA ASN A 573 7.75 24.41 -29.33
C ASN A 573 6.40 23.69 -29.16
N HIS A 574 6.11 23.19 -27.98
CA HIS A 574 4.82 22.54 -27.70
C HIS A 574 3.65 23.51 -27.72
N LEU A 575 3.86 24.79 -27.38
CA LEU A 575 2.83 25.83 -27.40
C LEU A 575 2.44 26.33 -28.81
N VAL A 576 3.14 25.89 -29.85
CA VAL A 576 2.90 26.38 -31.23
C VAL A 576 1.45 26.19 -31.67
N ASN A 577 0.86 25.00 -31.49
CA ASN A 577 -0.51 24.72 -31.90
C ASN A 577 -1.55 25.49 -31.10
N VAL A 578 -1.38 25.56 -29.78
CA VAL A 578 -2.28 26.34 -28.88
C VAL A 578 -2.28 27.81 -29.32
N ARG A 579 -1.11 28.38 -29.60
CA ARG A 579 -0.98 29.74 -30.11
C ARG A 579 -1.55 29.92 -31.52
N ALA A 580 -1.39 28.94 -32.40
CA ALA A 580 -2.02 28.97 -33.74
C ALA A 580 -3.54 29.05 -33.63
N ILE A 581 -4.15 28.31 -32.71
CA ILE A 581 -5.59 28.37 -32.40
C ILE A 581 -5.97 29.76 -31.91
N VAL A 582 -5.29 30.29 -30.92
CA VAL A 582 -5.56 31.62 -30.37
C VAL A 582 -5.45 32.70 -31.41
N ASN A 583 -4.33 32.73 -32.18
CA ASN A 583 -4.07 33.72 -33.21
C ASN A 583 -5.07 33.66 -34.37
N HIS A 584 -5.58 32.46 -34.66
CA HIS A 584 -6.55 32.26 -35.73
C HIS A 584 -7.96 32.74 -35.37
N PHE A 585 -8.42 32.42 -34.16
CA PHE A 585 -9.82 32.70 -33.78
C PHE A 585 -10.02 34.06 -33.12
N THR A 586 -9.06 34.60 -32.36
CA THR A 586 -9.22 35.88 -31.67
C THR A 586 -9.61 37.03 -32.60
N PRO A 587 -8.91 37.26 -33.77
CA PRO A 587 -9.28 38.33 -34.66
C PRO A 587 -10.69 38.16 -35.29
N LYS A 588 -11.12 36.91 -35.49
CA LYS A 588 -12.44 36.60 -36.04
C LYS A 588 -13.55 36.84 -35.06
N ILE A 589 -13.29 36.52 -33.77
CA ILE A 589 -14.20 36.80 -32.68
C ILE A 589 -14.34 38.32 -32.48
N ASP A 590 -13.22 39.06 -32.52
CA ASP A 590 -13.22 40.51 -32.39
C ASP A 590 -13.97 41.19 -33.54
N SER A 591 -13.74 40.73 -34.76
CA SER A 591 -14.45 41.20 -35.96
C SER A 591 -15.94 40.91 -35.90
N TRP A 592 -16.34 39.71 -35.46
CA TRP A 592 -17.75 39.36 -35.26
C TRP A 592 -18.42 40.20 -34.14
N SER A 593 -17.69 40.42 -33.02
CA SER A 593 -18.14 41.27 -31.90
C SER A 593 -18.38 42.71 -32.35
N ALA A 594 -17.45 43.27 -33.12
CA ALA A 594 -17.56 44.62 -33.67
C ALA A 594 -18.73 44.75 -34.66
N ALA A 595 -18.89 43.78 -35.58
CA ALA A 595 -19.96 43.73 -36.55
C ALA A 595 -21.36 43.65 -35.91
N ASN A 596 -21.48 43.02 -34.74
CA ASN A 596 -22.72 42.86 -34.02
C ASN A 596 -22.89 43.88 -32.86
N HIS A 597 -21.99 44.87 -32.74
CA HIS A 597 -22.01 45.92 -31.72
C HIS A 597 -22.09 45.36 -30.28
N MET A 598 -21.42 44.23 -30.02
CA MET A 598 -21.41 43.55 -28.70
C MET A 598 -20.11 43.79 -27.98
N SER A 599 -20.18 44.21 -26.69
CA SER A 599 -19.01 44.38 -25.84
C SER A 599 -18.62 43.12 -25.08
N ALA A 600 -19.52 42.14 -24.98
CA ALA A 600 -19.27 40.84 -24.35
C ALA A 600 -20.04 39.75 -25.08
N LEU A 601 -19.34 38.65 -25.42
CA LEU A 601 -19.93 37.51 -26.12
C LEU A 601 -20.27 36.40 -25.13
N THR A 602 -21.39 35.74 -25.38
CA THR A 602 -21.77 34.52 -24.68
C THR A 602 -20.94 33.32 -25.22
N GLU A 603 -20.79 32.28 -24.42
CA GLU A 603 -20.14 31.02 -24.82
C GLU A 603 -20.68 30.50 -26.14
N LYS A 604 -22.02 30.48 -26.30
CA LYS A 604 -22.68 30.02 -27.54
C LYS A 604 -22.25 30.83 -28.77
N GLN A 605 -22.17 32.16 -28.68
CA GLN A 605 -21.76 33.01 -29.78
C GLN A 605 -20.30 32.79 -30.19
N VAL A 606 -19.40 32.60 -29.21
CA VAL A 606 -18.00 32.27 -29.47
C VAL A 606 -17.91 30.90 -30.15
N LEU A 607 -18.65 29.89 -29.69
CA LEU A 607 -18.71 28.56 -30.28
C LEU A 607 -19.23 28.61 -31.74
N ASP A 608 -20.23 29.45 -32.06
CA ASP A 608 -20.74 29.61 -33.41
C ASP A 608 -19.67 30.23 -34.34
N VAL A 609 -18.89 31.22 -33.85
CA VAL A 609 -17.75 31.77 -34.62
C VAL A 609 -16.67 30.72 -34.83
N VAL A 610 -16.36 29.90 -33.82
CA VAL A 610 -15.35 28.82 -33.90
C VAL A 610 -15.78 27.81 -34.98
N ARG A 611 -17.01 27.31 -34.94
CA ARG A 611 -17.56 26.33 -35.90
C ARG A 611 -17.51 26.84 -37.31
N SER A 612 -17.78 28.13 -37.53
CA SER A 612 -17.81 28.72 -38.89
C SER A 612 -16.44 28.99 -39.48
N ASN A 613 -15.34 28.75 -38.76
CA ASN A 613 -14.01 29.18 -39.16
C ASN A 613 -12.89 28.12 -39.03
N TYR A 614 -13.22 26.83 -38.99
CA TYR A 614 -12.22 25.77 -38.94
C TYR A 614 -11.38 25.63 -40.23
N ASP A 615 -11.98 25.86 -41.36
CA ASP A 615 -11.43 25.50 -42.68
C ASP A 615 -10.06 26.15 -43.00
N THR A 616 -9.77 27.26 -42.37
CA THR A 616 -8.53 28.01 -42.59
C THR A 616 -7.50 27.85 -41.47
N LEU A 617 -7.78 27.02 -40.47
CA LEU A 617 -6.85 26.75 -39.38
C LEU A 617 -5.78 25.74 -39.82
N THR A 618 -4.51 26.13 -39.70
CA THR A 618 -3.39 25.25 -39.98
C THR A 618 -2.64 24.94 -38.68
N LEU A 619 -2.51 23.66 -38.35
CA LEU A 619 -1.84 23.16 -37.16
C LEU A 619 -0.58 22.39 -37.56
N LYS A 620 0.47 22.48 -36.70
CA LYS A 620 1.67 21.71 -36.88
C LYS A 620 1.42 20.28 -36.37
N LEU A 621 1.82 19.31 -37.19
CA LEU A 621 1.81 17.91 -36.73
C LEU A 621 2.91 17.73 -35.68
N HIS A 622 2.54 17.17 -34.52
CA HIS A 622 3.47 16.73 -33.48
C HIS A 622 3.53 15.22 -33.47
N ASP A 623 4.74 14.69 -33.57
CA ASP A 623 4.97 13.26 -33.50
C ASP A 623 4.99 12.78 -32.02
N ASN A 624 4.66 11.51 -31.82
CA ASN A 624 4.80 10.80 -30.54
C ASN A 624 3.94 11.33 -29.37
N LEU A 625 2.90 12.12 -29.62
CA LEU A 625 2.01 12.63 -28.56
C LEU A 625 1.29 11.51 -27.79
N ASP A 626 1.07 10.37 -28.43
CA ASP A 626 0.40 9.19 -27.88
C ASP A 626 1.37 8.10 -27.42
N GLN A 627 2.63 8.46 -27.24
CA GLN A 627 3.67 7.56 -26.71
C GLN A 627 4.08 7.97 -25.30
N TYR A 628 4.38 6.99 -24.48
CA TYR A 628 4.91 7.17 -23.16
C TYR A 628 5.97 6.11 -22.84
N GLU A 629 6.91 6.46 -21.98
CA GLU A 629 7.87 5.52 -21.43
C GLU A 629 7.16 4.55 -20.48
N LYS A 630 7.37 3.25 -20.69
CA LYS A 630 6.86 2.24 -19.77
C LYS A 630 7.52 2.38 -18.42
N TYR A 631 6.75 2.12 -17.37
CA TYR A 631 7.26 2.15 -16.02
C TYR A 631 8.37 1.12 -15.84
N SER A 632 9.45 1.54 -15.21
CA SER A 632 10.55 0.69 -14.79
C SER A 632 11.00 1.09 -13.39
N GLU A 633 11.10 0.12 -12.52
CA GLU A 633 11.55 0.32 -11.14
C GLU A 633 13.04 0.72 -11.09
N LYS A 634 13.87 0.11 -11.94
CA LYS A 634 15.31 0.41 -12.03
C LYS A 634 15.59 1.52 -13.07
N PRO A 635 16.57 2.34 -12.84
CA PRO A 635 17.37 2.54 -11.60
C PRO A 635 16.72 3.54 -10.64
N LYS A 636 15.72 4.31 -11.08
CA LYS A 636 15.24 5.53 -10.42
C LYS A 636 14.52 5.27 -9.09
N GLU A 637 13.76 4.18 -8.98
CA GLU A 637 12.87 3.93 -7.85
C GLU A 637 13.45 2.96 -6.80
N SER A 638 14.60 2.31 -7.08
CA SER A 638 15.20 1.35 -6.15
C SER A 638 15.44 1.90 -4.74
N PRO A 639 15.93 3.14 -4.53
CA PRO A 639 16.09 3.69 -3.20
C PRO A 639 14.76 3.92 -2.48
N PHE A 640 13.71 4.29 -3.23
CA PHE A 640 12.37 4.49 -2.69
C PHE A 640 11.80 3.18 -2.15
N PHE A 641 11.87 2.08 -2.91
CA PHE A 641 11.38 0.78 -2.46
C PHE A 641 12.19 0.22 -1.30
N THR A 642 13.51 0.43 -1.28
CA THR A 642 14.35 0.10 -0.13
C THR A 642 13.91 0.83 1.14
N LEU A 643 13.52 2.11 1.02
CA LEU A 643 12.99 2.87 2.15
C LEU A 643 11.62 2.32 2.60
N MET A 644 10.73 2.04 1.65
CA MET A 644 9.39 1.51 1.95
C MET A 644 9.46 0.18 2.71
N ILE A 645 10.30 -0.76 2.27
CA ILE A 645 10.43 -2.06 2.95
C ILE A 645 11.05 -1.90 4.35
N ARG A 646 12.01 -0.99 4.55
CA ARG A 646 12.53 -0.67 5.89
C ARG A 646 11.45 -0.16 6.82
N ASN A 647 10.56 0.70 6.34
CA ASN A 647 9.44 1.20 7.13
C ASN A 647 8.49 0.05 7.52
N VAL A 648 8.16 -0.83 6.59
CA VAL A 648 7.33 -2.01 6.84
C VAL A 648 7.94 -2.92 7.92
N VAL A 649 9.23 -3.20 7.82
CA VAL A 649 9.98 -4.00 8.81
C VAL A 649 9.97 -3.31 10.18
N SER A 650 10.24 -2.01 10.22
CA SER A 650 10.24 -1.23 11.48
C SER A 650 8.88 -1.25 12.15
N ASP A 651 7.79 -1.07 11.37
CA ASP A 651 6.43 -1.08 11.89
C ASP A 651 6.03 -2.45 12.44
N PHE A 652 6.38 -3.54 11.74
CA PHE A 652 6.14 -4.88 12.24
C PHE A 652 6.91 -5.14 13.55
N ARG A 653 8.19 -4.78 13.63
CA ARG A 653 8.99 -4.94 14.85
C ARG A 653 8.41 -4.17 16.04
N GLN A 654 7.90 -2.96 15.81
CA GLN A 654 7.23 -2.18 16.87
C GLN A 654 5.92 -2.84 17.32
N LYS A 655 5.10 -3.34 16.37
CA LYS A 655 3.88 -4.09 16.68
C LYS A 655 4.20 -5.34 17.51
N LEU A 656 5.22 -6.09 17.11
CA LEU A 656 5.66 -7.30 17.81
C LEU A 656 6.13 -7.00 19.24
N THR A 657 6.86 -5.92 19.47
CA THR A 657 7.32 -5.51 20.80
C THR A 657 6.14 -5.18 21.73
N ARG A 658 5.04 -4.64 21.17
CA ARG A 658 3.85 -4.27 21.94
C ARG A 658 2.92 -5.46 22.25
N SER A 659 2.70 -6.34 21.26
CA SER A 659 1.68 -7.40 21.33
C SER A 659 2.24 -8.81 21.54
N GLY A 660 3.57 -9.01 21.47
CA GLY A 660 4.19 -10.32 21.50
C GLY A 660 3.77 -11.20 20.31
N LEU A 661 4.02 -12.51 20.43
CA LEU A 661 3.72 -13.49 19.37
C LEU A 661 2.26 -13.96 19.33
N GLY A 662 1.43 -13.57 20.30
CA GLY A 662 0.01 -13.98 20.37
C GLY A 662 -0.19 -15.44 20.76
N GLN A 663 0.75 -16.03 21.52
CA GLN A 663 0.72 -17.42 21.98
C GLN A 663 -0.50 -17.78 22.85
N GLU A 664 -1.14 -16.78 23.46
CA GLU A 664 -2.27 -17.00 24.36
C GLU A 664 -3.45 -17.67 23.65
N ASN A 665 -3.66 -17.37 22.37
CA ASN A 665 -4.74 -17.97 21.59
C ASN A 665 -4.49 -19.48 21.39
N VAL A 666 -3.24 -19.87 21.08
CA VAL A 666 -2.86 -21.28 20.94
C VAL A 666 -3.03 -22.02 22.27
N LEU A 667 -2.62 -21.40 23.39
CA LEU A 667 -2.73 -22.02 24.71
C LEU A 667 -4.18 -22.10 25.19
N LYS A 668 -5.06 -21.16 24.83
CA LYS A 668 -6.50 -21.21 25.14
C LYS A 668 -7.21 -22.37 24.44
N GLU A 669 -6.87 -22.63 23.17
CA GLU A 669 -7.42 -23.76 22.42
C GLU A 669 -7.14 -25.12 23.13
N PHE A 670 -6.02 -25.22 23.84
CA PHE A 670 -5.67 -26.44 24.56
C PHE A 670 -6.41 -26.57 25.89
N SER A 671 -6.74 -25.46 26.55
CA SER A 671 -7.50 -25.48 27.80
C SER A 671 -8.97 -25.83 27.62
N THR A 672 -9.50 -25.73 26.38
CA THR A 672 -10.89 -26.08 26.05
C THR A 672 -11.06 -27.54 25.62
N ILE A 673 -9.98 -28.28 25.38
CA ILE A 673 -9.98 -29.69 24.95
C ILE A 673 -9.73 -30.63 26.17
N ALA A 674 -9.34 -30.10 27.32
CA ALA A 674 -9.22 -30.83 28.58
C ALA A 674 -10.50 -30.64 29.41
#